data_30505469048f134db319864918ac7f5b
#
_entry.id   30505469048f134db319864918ac7f5b
#
_cell.length_a   1.000
_cell.length_b   1.000
_cell.length_c   1.000
_cell.angle_alpha   90.00
_cell.angle_beta   90.00
_cell.angle_gamma   90.00
#
_symmetry.space_group_name_H-M   'P 1'
#
loop_
_entity.id
_entity.type
_entity.pdbx_description
1 polymer ?
#
loop_
_entity_poly.entity_id
_entity_poly.type
_entity_poly.pdbx_seq_one_letter_code
_entity_poly.pdbx_strand_id
1 'polypeptide(L)'
;MQNIINKFKKNCKEHTFHLIAFAIPVLAMLVVYYFKDIAPFGDQMYLRSDCFHQYAPFLQVLQDKLRNFGNFYYSWEFGGGMNYWGLAAYYVASPFNLLTLIWPWEIADFVSFSIVLKMGLAGYFTSYYLEKHFQKKSILTTVFGCAYALSSYFAAYSWNIMWLDCLWLLPLIILGLERLVAEKKCKMYAITLGVALFSNYYIGFMLCIFSVIYFIFLFFTHTFDANDKKKDILITIKNYSVYSLIAGGISAVMSIPAYMALMNTVSAESDWRELKEYFSVFYVFLRSLLVTPIAELKNYPDPNVYCTVAAFFLIPLFCICKNINVKERIGKTFIAVFLLLSMCFNLPTYVWHGFHYPNSLSARFSFLYIFMIVVMCYEAAMHIRSYKTKHIVGSAVGASALILLCKQLYIQPDFLKELYSESTTSEGLYIRMVYGSIAFIFIYVVLACWYRKKPELKGFIAYIMVITVFMELTYNLACTTIVSTQPEKAYYQSVVTYDELNKIAKKDSSEKFYRAQTALYNTKNDGARYRYNSISTFCSVSLASTQKYFDAIGLQVSTNSYSHYGLTPVTAALYSTYYEYTTGEPTFAKDETFIAASTKGPTPTNLYKFNRSLPLGFMIKSNTMAKMKTDVIVEQSETGKDGQPKTDKNGQQIMKEVYVTDPFAVQNSFVTNSSSNGVPVFHKLQSENGTITATLDTSDATSNANAKEQKTYDVYFYCMTSSESLTATINGTEEVNLEKETIADENAVTTTAGANSKTFNETNTNHICHIGDVAAGSTITLSDTSSVCYAYAFDSDAWDQVQQNLNSQALKVTNAKEAKIEGEIDVQENGVLYTSIPFEKGWSVYVDGEKVETASLCADSLLGVVLNKGHHQITFSYTPEGFVPGLLLTILSILCLALPYEKIMEFIRKKK
;
A
#
# COMPACT_ATOMS: atom_id res chain seq x y z
N MET A 1 -37.24 -0.97 30.59
CA MET A 1 -36.29 0.14 30.50
C MET A 1 -35.39 0.22 31.76
N GLN A 2 -35.91 0.25 33.00
CA GLN A 2 -35.12 0.35 34.25
C GLN A 2 -34.10 -0.78 34.43
N ASN A 3 -34.43 -2.03 34.09
CA ASN A 3 -33.50 -3.18 34.14
C ASN A 3 -32.38 -3.07 33.12
N ILE A 4 -32.66 -2.52 31.93
CA ILE A 4 -31.63 -2.28 30.91
C ILE A 4 -30.71 -1.18 31.40
N ILE A 5 -31.21 -0.08 31.94
CA ILE A 5 -30.45 1.02 32.50
C ILE A 5 -29.56 0.56 33.66
N ASN A 6 -30.11 -0.24 34.58
CA ASN A 6 -29.38 -0.77 35.73
C ASN A 6 -28.28 -1.75 35.30
N LYS A 7 -28.54 -2.60 34.29
CA LYS A 7 -27.55 -3.50 33.69
C LYS A 7 -26.47 -2.71 33.00
N PHE A 8 -26.83 -1.64 32.26
CA PHE A 8 -25.87 -0.75 31.60
C PHE A 8 -24.98 -0.03 32.61
N LYS A 9 -25.56 0.58 33.65
CA LYS A 9 -24.80 1.24 34.76
C LYS A 9 -23.87 0.26 35.47
N LYS A 10 -24.28 -0.99 35.70
CA LYS A 10 -23.43 -2.01 36.29
C LYS A 10 -22.28 -2.35 35.38
N ASN A 11 -22.53 -2.57 34.09
CA ASN A 11 -21.49 -2.85 33.10
C ASN A 11 -20.50 -1.70 32.99
N CYS A 12 -20.96 -0.45 32.91
CA CYS A 12 -20.07 0.73 32.88
C CYS A 12 -19.18 0.78 34.14
N LYS A 13 -19.72 0.48 35.31
CA LYS A 13 -18.92 0.43 36.56
C LYS A 13 -17.91 -0.70 36.57
N GLU A 14 -18.23 -1.85 35.99
CA GLU A 14 -17.31 -2.97 35.84
C GLU A 14 -16.17 -2.64 34.86
N HIS A 15 -16.46 -1.92 33.78
CA HIS A 15 -15.52 -1.56 32.72
C HIS A 15 -14.92 -0.15 32.83
N THR A 16 -15.06 0.54 33.94
CA THR A 16 -14.64 1.95 34.10
C THR A 16 -13.20 2.20 33.65
N PHE A 17 -12.24 1.39 34.08
CA PHE A 17 -10.83 1.57 33.73
C PHE A 17 -10.56 1.35 32.23
N HIS A 18 -11.29 0.41 31.61
CA HIS A 18 -11.17 0.15 30.18
C HIS A 18 -11.80 1.26 29.33
N LEU A 19 -12.94 1.83 29.80
CA LEU A 19 -13.57 2.97 29.15
C LEU A 19 -12.69 4.21 29.23
N ILE A 20 -11.98 4.41 30.35
CA ILE A 20 -10.99 5.49 30.47
C ILE A 20 -9.80 5.21 29.55
N ALA A 21 -9.35 3.95 29.44
CA ALA A 21 -8.30 3.55 28.51
C ALA A 21 -8.68 3.68 27.03
N PHE A 22 -9.97 3.67 26.70
CA PHE A 22 -10.50 4.05 25.40
C PHE A 22 -10.50 5.57 25.22
N ALA A 23 -11.04 6.31 26.20
CA ALA A 23 -11.26 7.73 26.09
C ALA A 23 -9.96 8.56 26.03
N ILE A 24 -8.90 8.14 26.76
CA ILE A 24 -7.65 8.89 26.78
C ILE A 24 -6.97 8.92 25.39
N PRO A 25 -6.76 7.81 24.66
CA PRO A 25 -6.24 7.86 23.30
C PRO A 25 -7.12 8.67 22.33
N VAL A 26 -8.44 8.55 22.44
CA VAL A 26 -9.37 9.37 21.66
C VAL A 26 -9.14 10.85 21.93
N LEU A 27 -9.10 11.26 23.20
CA LEU A 27 -8.86 12.66 23.56
C LEU A 27 -7.48 13.15 23.13
N ALA A 28 -6.45 12.32 23.25
CA ALA A 28 -5.11 12.67 22.80
C ALA A 28 -5.07 12.92 21.28
N MET A 29 -5.73 12.09 20.49
CA MET A 29 -5.83 12.31 19.04
C MET A 29 -6.65 13.54 18.68
N LEU A 30 -7.76 13.80 19.37
CA LEU A 30 -8.55 15.01 19.15
C LEU A 30 -7.74 16.28 19.50
N VAL A 31 -6.90 16.23 20.53
CA VAL A 31 -5.96 17.31 20.85
C VAL A 31 -4.93 17.50 19.72
N VAL A 32 -4.40 16.40 19.19
CA VAL A 32 -3.49 16.47 18.03
C VAL A 32 -4.19 17.06 16.82
N TYR A 33 -5.42 16.63 16.52
CA TYR A 33 -6.20 17.17 15.40
C TYR A 33 -6.43 18.67 15.54
N TYR A 34 -6.78 19.13 16.75
CA TYR A 34 -6.94 20.56 17.03
C TYR A 34 -5.66 21.37 16.77
N PHE A 35 -4.51 20.92 17.28
CA PHE A 35 -3.24 21.64 17.11
C PHE A 35 -2.62 21.52 15.71
N LYS A 36 -3.08 20.57 14.91
CA LYS A 36 -2.61 20.34 13.54
C LYS A 36 -3.62 20.79 12.48
N ASP A 37 -4.67 21.49 12.89
CA ASP A 37 -5.76 21.95 12.02
C ASP A 37 -6.41 20.84 11.17
N ILE A 38 -6.45 19.60 11.71
CA ILE A 38 -7.07 18.49 11.03
C ILE A 38 -8.60 18.54 11.20
N ALA A 39 -9.34 18.22 10.15
CA ALA A 39 -10.80 18.10 10.19
C ALA A 39 -11.28 17.21 11.37
N PRO A 40 -12.31 17.59 12.15
CA PRO A 40 -13.23 18.72 11.96
C PRO A 40 -12.76 20.06 12.60
N PHE A 41 -11.53 20.17 13.10
CA PHE A 41 -11.05 21.37 13.80
C PHE A 41 -10.38 22.38 12.85
N GLY A 42 -10.01 21.99 11.66
CA GLY A 42 -9.41 22.82 10.62
C GLY A 42 -9.64 22.22 9.24
N ASP A 43 -8.88 22.68 8.24
CA ASP A 43 -9.02 22.29 6.84
C ASP A 43 -7.91 21.32 6.37
N GLN A 44 -7.18 20.67 7.28
CA GLN A 44 -6.15 19.69 6.91
C GLN A 44 -6.71 18.27 6.95
N MET A 45 -6.28 17.41 6.01
CA MET A 45 -6.63 15.99 5.97
C MET A 45 -5.60 15.14 6.71
N TYR A 46 -6.05 14.02 7.29
CA TYR A 46 -5.16 12.97 7.79
C TYR A 46 -4.82 11.94 6.71
N LEU A 47 -4.73 12.38 5.45
CA LEU A 47 -4.32 11.54 4.33
C LEU A 47 -2.85 11.79 4.03
N ARG A 48 -2.02 10.78 4.25
CA ARG A 48 -0.58 10.85 4.02
C ARG A 48 -0.13 9.72 3.12
N SER A 49 0.83 9.99 2.21
CA SER A 49 1.49 8.97 1.40
C SER A 49 0.50 7.99 0.78
N ASP A 50 0.66 6.68 1.00
CA ASP A 50 -0.23 5.65 0.46
C ASP A 50 -1.69 5.81 0.91
N CYS A 51 -1.95 6.48 2.05
CA CYS A 51 -3.32 6.78 2.44
C CYS A 51 -4.01 7.73 1.48
N PHE A 52 -3.27 8.73 0.97
CA PHE A 52 -3.74 9.64 -0.07
C PHE A 52 -3.79 8.96 -1.44
N HIS A 53 -2.71 8.25 -1.81
CA HIS A 53 -2.56 7.71 -3.16
C HIS A 53 -3.32 6.40 -3.38
N GLN A 54 -3.61 5.61 -2.32
CA GLN A 54 -4.17 4.27 -2.43
C GLN A 54 -5.42 4.10 -1.55
N TYR A 55 -5.31 4.30 -0.22
CA TYR A 55 -6.36 3.82 0.70
C TYR A 55 -7.64 4.64 0.61
N ALA A 56 -7.55 5.95 0.49
CA ALA A 56 -8.73 6.81 0.32
C ALA A 56 -9.43 6.56 -1.02
N PRO A 57 -8.74 6.50 -2.19
CA PRO A 57 -9.34 6.06 -3.44
C PRO A 57 -10.01 4.68 -3.36
N PHE A 58 -9.37 3.68 -2.76
CA PHE A 58 -9.95 2.33 -2.66
C PHE A 58 -11.14 2.25 -1.70
N LEU A 59 -11.15 3.04 -0.64
CA LEU A 59 -12.32 3.21 0.23
C LEU A 59 -13.46 3.91 -0.48
N GLN A 60 -13.16 4.87 -1.39
CA GLN A 60 -14.18 5.50 -2.23
C GLN A 60 -14.87 4.47 -3.11
N VAL A 61 -14.09 3.62 -3.78
CA VAL A 61 -14.64 2.50 -4.59
C VAL A 61 -15.46 1.55 -3.72
N LEU A 62 -15.00 1.20 -2.51
CA LEU A 62 -15.75 0.38 -1.57
C LEU A 62 -17.11 1.02 -1.22
N GLN A 63 -17.11 2.31 -0.88
CA GLN A 63 -18.32 3.04 -0.54
C GLN A 63 -19.30 3.06 -1.72
N ASP A 64 -18.81 3.33 -2.93
CA ASP A 64 -19.63 3.37 -4.13
C ASP A 64 -20.23 2.00 -4.45
N LYS A 65 -19.45 0.91 -4.31
CA LYS A 65 -19.94 -0.47 -4.47
C LYS A 65 -20.99 -0.84 -3.41
N LEU A 66 -20.77 -0.46 -2.15
CA LEU A 66 -21.73 -0.71 -1.07
C LEU A 66 -23.05 0.05 -1.30
N ARG A 67 -22.98 1.33 -1.69
CA ARG A 67 -24.15 2.19 -1.89
C ARG A 67 -24.96 1.81 -3.13
N ASN A 68 -24.28 1.37 -4.19
CA ASN A 68 -24.92 1.04 -5.47
C ASN A 68 -25.16 -0.47 -5.65
N PHE A 69 -24.91 -1.30 -4.63
CA PHE A 69 -24.95 -2.76 -4.71
C PHE A 69 -24.11 -3.31 -5.87
N GLY A 70 -22.94 -2.71 -6.06
CA GLY A 70 -21.98 -3.08 -7.12
C GLY A 70 -21.35 -4.45 -6.88
N ASN A 71 -20.67 -4.96 -7.89
CA ASN A 71 -19.93 -6.22 -7.80
C ASN A 71 -18.55 -5.99 -7.12
N PHE A 72 -18.22 -6.87 -6.17
CA PHE A 72 -16.95 -6.78 -5.44
C PHE A 72 -15.82 -7.59 -6.06
N TYR A 73 -16.02 -8.29 -7.17
CA TYR A 73 -14.99 -9.13 -7.76
C TYR A 73 -13.99 -8.33 -8.59
N TYR A 74 -14.48 -7.33 -9.34
CA TYR A 74 -13.68 -6.59 -10.30
C TYR A 74 -13.95 -5.08 -10.26
N SER A 75 -12.99 -4.26 -10.67
CA SER A 75 -13.16 -2.81 -10.88
C SER A 75 -12.40 -2.35 -12.11
N TRP A 76 -12.97 -1.41 -12.87
CA TRP A 76 -12.38 -0.79 -14.05
C TRP A 76 -11.74 0.57 -13.77
N GLU A 77 -11.90 1.10 -12.57
CA GLU A 77 -11.48 2.45 -12.18
C GLU A 77 -9.96 2.57 -12.01
N PHE A 78 -9.22 1.47 -12.10
CA PHE A 78 -7.76 1.44 -12.01
C PHE A 78 -7.17 0.23 -12.73
N GLY A 79 -5.92 0.36 -13.19
CA GLY A 79 -5.10 -0.71 -13.73
C GLY A 79 -5.59 -1.32 -15.05
N GLY A 80 -6.44 -0.61 -15.81
CA GLY A 80 -7.07 -1.16 -17.01
C GLY A 80 -8.20 -2.14 -16.70
N GLY A 81 -8.51 -2.35 -15.44
CA GLY A 81 -9.37 -3.34 -14.84
C GLY A 81 -8.56 -4.29 -13.95
N MET A 82 -9.01 -4.54 -12.73
CA MET A 82 -8.29 -5.35 -11.75
C MET A 82 -9.22 -6.18 -10.85
N ASN A 83 -8.65 -7.26 -10.33
CA ASN A 83 -9.24 -8.07 -9.26
C ASN A 83 -9.45 -7.22 -7.99
N TYR A 84 -10.66 -6.67 -7.83
CA TYR A 84 -11.00 -5.87 -6.67
C TYR A 84 -11.06 -6.68 -5.36
N TRP A 85 -11.44 -7.96 -5.42
CA TRP A 85 -11.48 -8.83 -4.24
C TRP A 85 -10.09 -9.06 -3.65
N GLY A 86 -9.10 -9.32 -4.52
CA GLY A 86 -7.69 -9.44 -4.13
C GLY A 86 -7.14 -8.14 -3.54
N LEU A 87 -7.47 -6.98 -4.13
CA LEU A 87 -7.13 -5.67 -3.61
C LEU A 87 -7.82 -5.43 -2.25
N ALA A 88 -9.12 -5.73 -2.15
CA ALA A 88 -9.90 -5.53 -0.94
C ALA A 88 -9.33 -6.30 0.25
N ALA A 89 -8.80 -7.51 0.03
CA ALA A 89 -8.22 -8.35 1.07
C ALA A 89 -7.02 -7.71 1.79
N TYR A 90 -6.30 -6.81 1.13
CA TYR A 90 -5.21 -6.06 1.76
C TYR A 90 -5.67 -4.71 2.30
N TYR A 91 -6.41 -3.92 1.49
CA TYR A 91 -6.62 -2.50 1.74
C TYR A 91 -7.91 -2.17 2.50
N VAL A 92 -9.01 -2.87 2.22
CA VAL A 92 -10.34 -2.42 2.65
C VAL A 92 -11.20 -3.49 3.35
N ALA A 93 -10.66 -4.65 3.65
CA ALA A 93 -11.39 -5.78 4.26
C ALA A 93 -11.75 -5.57 5.75
N SER A 94 -11.32 -4.47 6.38
CA SER A 94 -11.72 -4.16 7.76
C SER A 94 -13.25 -4.17 7.92
N PRO A 95 -13.82 -4.90 8.90
CA PRO A 95 -15.25 -4.84 9.15
C PRO A 95 -15.78 -3.44 9.45
N PHE A 96 -14.95 -2.55 10.01
CA PHE A 96 -15.30 -1.15 10.25
C PHE A 96 -15.54 -0.37 8.95
N ASN A 97 -14.93 -0.78 7.85
CA ASN A 97 -15.14 -0.11 6.57
C ASN A 97 -16.57 -0.28 6.02
N LEU A 98 -17.35 -1.23 6.52
CA LEU A 98 -18.78 -1.32 6.23
C LEU A 98 -19.56 -0.09 6.72
N LEU A 99 -19.02 0.66 7.68
CA LEU A 99 -19.61 1.93 8.13
C LEU A 99 -19.59 3.00 7.04
N THR A 100 -18.75 2.87 5.99
CA THR A 100 -18.77 3.78 4.84
C THR A 100 -20.10 3.79 4.11
N LEU A 101 -20.88 2.70 4.17
CA LEU A 101 -22.23 2.62 3.61
C LEU A 101 -23.14 3.74 4.15
N ILE A 102 -23.08 3.98 5.45
CA ILE A 102 -23.93 4.96 6.15
C ILE A 102 -23.18 6.24 6.50
N TRP A 103 -21.91 6.36 6.10
CA TRP A 103 -21.08 7.52 6.42
C TRP A 103 -21.53 8.74 5.63
N PRO A 104 -21.99 9.83 6.29
CA PRO A 104 -22.61 10.96 5.59
C PRO A 104 -21.61 12.00 5.09
N TRP A 105 -20.36 11.94 5.56
CA TRP A 105 -19.29 12.86 5.23
C TRP A 105 -18.30 12.22 4.24
N GLU A 106 -17.21 12.90 3.99
CA GLU A 106 -16.21 12.49 3.02
C GLU A 106 -15.33 11.32 3.52
N ILE A 107 -14.63 10.67 2.59
CA ILE A 107 -13.77 9.52 2.93
C ILE A 107 -12.58 9.93 3.80
N ALA A 108 -12.02 11.14 3.65
CA ALA A 108 -10.93 11.61 4.52
C ALA A 108 -11.40 11.74 5.98
N ASP A 109 -12.62 12.22 6.23
CA ASP A 109 -13.23 12.23 7.56
C ASP A 109 -13.41 10.82 8.12
N PHE A 110 -13.82 9.87 7.26
CA PHE A 110 -13.92 8.46 7.66
C PHE A 110 -12.57 7.89 8.07
N VAL A 111 -11.50 8.20 7.34
CA VAL A 111 -10.14 7.79 7.69
C VAL A 111 -9.75 8.36 9.05
N SER A 112 -9.93 9.67 9.25
CA SER A 112 -9.66 10.36 10.52
C SER A 112 -10.44 9.75 11.69
N PHE A 113 -11.73 9.49 11.50
CA PHE A 113 -12.59 8.81 12.47
C PHE A 113 -12.11 7.37 12.77
N SER A 114 -11.77 6.59 11.74
CA SER A 114 -11.32 5.20 11.88
C SER A 114 -10.04 5.11 12.71
N ILE A 115 -9.09 6.02 12.51
CA ILE A 115 -7.84 6.09 13.27
C ILE A 115 -8.15 6.31 14.76
N VAL A 116 -8.94 7.33 15.08
CA VAL A 116 -9.31 7.66 16.47
C VAL A 116 -10.03 6.50 17.14
N LEU A 117 -10.99 5.90 16.45
CA LEU A 117 -11.75 4.74 16.96
C LEU A 117 -10.84 3.56 17.26
N LYS A 118 -10.00 3.16 16.30
CA LYS A 118 -9.13 1.98 16.44
C LYS A 118 -8.03 2.18 17.48
N MET A 119 -7.51 3.39 17.64
CA MET A 119 -6.61 3.73 18.75
C MET A 119 -7.32 3.62 20.12
N GLY A 120 -8.53 4.12 20.24
CA GLY A 120 -9.35 3.93 21.43
C GLY A 120 -9.58 2.44 21.76
N LEU A 121 -9.90 1.62 20.75
CA LEU A 121 -10.07 0.17 20.90
C LEU A 121 -8.77 -0.51 21.35
N ALA A 122 -7.60 -0.10 20.81
CA ALA A 122 -6.31 -0.64 21.23
C ALA A 122 -6.05 -0.36 22.73
N GLY A 123 -6.35 0.83 23.20
CA GLY A 123 -6.28 1.16 24.63
C GLY A 123 -7.23 0.34 25.48
N TYR A 124 -8.50 0.25 25.07
CA TYR A 124 -9.53 -0.54 25.75
C TYR A 124 -9.15 -2.01 25.89
N PHE A 125 -8.82 -2.68 24.78
CA PHE A 125 -8.57 -4.12 24.80
C PHE A 125 -7.25 -4.49 25.42
N THR A 126 -6.23 -3.61 25.37
CA THR A 126 -4.99 -3.82 26.14
C THR A 126 -5.27 -3.69 27.63
N SER A 127 -6.01 -2.69 28.07
CA SER A 127 -6.43 -2.56 29.48
C SER A 127 -7.26 -3.78 29.94
N TYR A 128 -8.18 -4.25 29.08
CA TYR A 128 -8.98 -5.45 29.36
C TYR A 128 -8.11 -6.71 29.48
N TYR A 129 -7.16 -6.90 28.56
CA TYR A 129 -6.21 -7.99 28.59
C TYR A 129 -5.43 -7.99 29.91
N LEU A 130 -4.83 -6.85 30.29
CA LEU A 130 -4.04 -6.72 31.51
C LEU A 130 -4.86 -7.06 32.76
N GLU A 131 -6.14 -6.62 32.84
CA GLU A 131 -7.00 -6.99 33.94
C GLU A 131 -7.28 -8.49 33.98
N LYS A 132 -7.57 -9.12 32.84
CA LYS A 132 -7.92 -10.54 32.78
C LYS A 132 -6.72 -11.46 32.96
N HIS A 133 -5.58 -11.11 32.41
CA HIS A 133 -4.33 -11.87 32.55
C HIS A 133 -3.85 -11.88 34.01
N PHE A 134 -3.76 -10.70 34.62
CA PHE A 134 -3.26 -10.55 35.97
C PHE A 134 -4.35 -10.67 37.06
N GLN A 135 -5.60 -10.86 36.67
CA GLN A 135 -6.77 -10.97 37.58
C GLN A 135 -6.84 -9.82 38.59
N LYS A 136 -6.40 -8.63 38.19
CA LYS A 136 -6.31 -7.47 39.08
C LYS A 136 -6.89 -6.21 38.44
N LYS A 137 -7.99 -5.74 39.00
CA LYS A 137 -8.60 -4.48 38.60
C LYS A 137 -7.79 -3.32 39.20
N SER A 138 -7.19 -2.48 38.33
CA SER A 138 -6.32 -1.39 38.76
C SER A 138 -6.31 -0.28 37.70
N ILE A 139 -6.14 0.96 38.12
CA ILE A 139 -5.92 2.10 37.21
C ILE A 139 -4.64 1.94 36.37
N LEU A 140 -3.69 1.11 36.79
CA LEU A 140 -2.50 0.81 36.01
C LEU A 140 -2.84 0.12 34.69
N THR A 141 -3.98 -0.62 34.60
CA THR A 141 -4.41 -1.19 33.32
C THR A 141 -4.73 -0.11 32.31
N THR A 142 -5.32 1.02 32.77
CA THR A 142 -5.55 2.20 31.94
C THR A 142 -4.24 2.82 31.46
N VAL A 143 -3.29 3.06 32.38
CA VAL A 143 -1.99 3.66 32.08
C VAL A 143 -1.27 2.90 30.98
N PHE A 144 -1.14 1.58 31.12
CA PHE A 144 -0.42 0.75 30.16
C PHE A 144 -1.24 0.43 28.90
N GLY A 145 -2.57 0.45 28.99
CA GLY A 145 -3.44 0.43 27.80
C GLY A 145 -3.20 1.67 26.92
N CYS A 146 -3.12 2.86 27.52
CA CYS A 146 -2.78 4.10 26.82
C CYS A 146 -1.35 4.08 26.26
N ALA A 147 -0.37 3.53 27.00
CA ALA A 147 1.00 3.41 26.54
C ALA A 147 1.13 2.56 25.27
N TYR A 148 0.32 1.52 25.11
CA TYR A 148 0.24 0.75 23.88
C TYR A 148 -0.43 1.55 22.75
N ALA A 149 -1.60 2.11 22.99
CA ALA A 149 -2.42 2.80 21.99
C ALA A 149 -1.82 4.13 21.48
N LEU A 150 -0.98 4.80 22.28
CA LEU A 150 -0.31 6.06 21.94
C LEU A 150 1.19 5.89 21.70
N SER A 151 1.62 4.68 21.37
CA SER A 151 3.02 4.39 21.04
C SER A 151 3.44 5.03 19.72
N SER A 152 4.77 5.12 19.50
CA SER A 152 5.30 5.63 18.23
C SER A 152 4.89 4.81 17.01
N TYR A 153 4.54 3.54 17.18
CA TYR A 153 3.97 2.75 16.09
C TYR A 153 2.67 3.36 15.57
N PHE A 154 1.76 3.72 16.47
CA PHE A 154 0.52 4.39 16.08
C PHE A 154 0.78 5.79 15.53
N ALA A 155 1.72 6.54 16.11
CA ALA A 155 2.09 7.86 15.60
C ALA A 155 2.62 7.79 14.16
N ALA A 156 3.45 6.79 13.86
CA ALA A 156 4.08 6.61 12.55
C ALA A 156 3.16 5.97 11.51
N TYR A 157 2.36 4.97 11.92
CA TYR A 157 1.69 4.06 11.00
C TYR A 157 0.16 4.08 11.10
N SER A 158 -0.45 5.00 11.88
CA SER A 158 -1.92 5.07 12.00
C SER A 158 -2.64 5.37 10.68
N TRP A 159 -2.00 6.05 9.76
CA TRP A 159 -2.53 6.27 8.42
C TRP A 159 -2.65 4.97 7.59
N ASN A 160 -1.96 3.88 7.96
CA ASN A 160 -2.20 2.54 7.45
C ASN A 160 -3.41 1.90 8.16
N ILE A 161 -4.58 2.46 7.93
CA ILE A 161 -5.81 2.15 8.67
C ILE A 161 -6.17 0.68 8.68
N MET A 162 -5.77 -0.08 7.65
CA MET A 162 -6.02 -1.51 7.52
C MET A 162 -5.14 -2.35 8.46
N TRP A 163 -4.01 -1.82 8.95
CA TRP A 163 -3.18 -2.54 9.91
C TRP A 163 -3.72 -2.47 11.33
N LEU A 164 -4.43 -1.39 11.65
CA LEU A 164 -4.87 -1.08 13.01
C LEU A 164 -5.83 -2.13 13.59
N ASP A 165 -6.55 -2.87 12.73
CA ASP A 165 -7.42 -3.95 13.19
C ASP A 165 -6.63 -5.05 13.87
N CYS A 166 -5.50 -5.44 13.31
CA CYS A 166 -4.61 -6.43 13.90
C CYS A 166 -4.02 -5.96 15.24
N LEU A 167 -3.79 -4.65 15.39
CA LEU A 167 -3.20 -4.07 16.61
C LEU A 167 -4.16 -4.11 17.79
N TRP A 168 -5.43 -3.68 17.60
CA TRP A 168 -6.39 -3.73 18.72
C TRP A 168 -6.90 -5.15 18.99
N LEU A 169 -6.81 -6.09 18.02
CA LEU A 169 -7.14 -7.50 18.20
C LEU A 169 -6.04 -8.29 18.91
N LEU A 170 -4.76 -7.88 18.81
CA LEU A 170 -3.63 -8.58 19.43
C LEU A 170 -3.85 -8.91 20.91
N PRO A 171 -4.25 -7.98 21.80
CA PRO A 171 -4.49 -8.31 23.20
C PRO A 171 -5.55 -9.39 23.38
N LEU A 172 -6.58 -9.42 22.54
CA LEU A 172 -7.64 -10.43 22.59
C LEU A 172 -7.19 -11.78 22.06
N ILE A 173 -6.36 -11.80 21.02
CA ILE A 173 -5.75 -13.02 20.47
C ILE A 173 -4.89 -13.70 21.56
N ILE A 174 -4.04 -12.92 22.23
CA ILE A 174 -3.17 -13.43 23.30
C ILE A 174 -4.00 -13.93 24.48
N LEU A 175 -5.00 -13.18 24.93
CA LEU A 175 -5.89 -13.64 26.00
C LEU A 175 -6.64 -14.92 25.60
N GLY A 176 -7.08 -15.02 24.36
CA GLY A 176 -7.71 -16.21 23.80
C GLY A 176 -6.76 -17.42 23.81
N LEU A 177 -5.50 -17.20 23.44
CA LEU A 177 -4.46 -18.23 23.45
C LEU A 177 -4.12 -18.70 24.88
N GLU A 178 -4.02 -17.80 25.84
CA GLU A 178 -3.83 -18.11 27.26
C GLU A 178 -4.98 -18.98 27.80
N ARG A 179 -6.23 -18.62 27.47
CA ARG A 179 -7.42 -19.40 27.86
C ARG A 179 -7.46 -20.77 27.16
N LEU A 180 -6.99 -20.85 25.94
CA LEU A 180 -6.88 -22.12 25.21
C LEU A 180 -5.93 -23.06 25.95
N VAL A 181 -4.77 -22.57 26.38
CA VAL A 181 -3.78 -23.38 27.10
C VAL A 181 -4.25 -23.69 28.53
N ALA A 182 -4.67 -22.69 29.28
CA ALA A 182 -5.00 -22.84 30.70
C ALA A 182 -6.39 -23.44 30.94
N GLU A 183 -7.42 -23.00 30.20
CA GLU A 183 -8.81 -23.33 30.44
C GLU A 183 -9.43 -24.25 29.38
N LYS A 184 -8.69 -24.55 28.30
CA LYS A 184 -9.15 -25.27 27.10
C LYS A 184 -10.30 -24.57 26.38
N LYS A 185 -10.45 -23.25 26.58
CA LYS A 185 -11.47 -22.39 25.93
C LYS A 185 -10.89 -21.77 24.65
N CYS A 186 -11.19 -22.37 23.51
CA CYS A 186 -10.50 -22.11 22.25
C CYS A 186 -11.19 -21.08 21.34
N LYS A 187 -12.52 -20.85 21.51
CA LYS A 187 -13.32 -20.04 20.57
C LYS A 187 -12.83 -18.61 20.44
N MET A 188 -12.44 -17.98 21.55
CA MET A 188 -11.97 -16.59 21.55
C MET A 188 -10.71 -16.44 20.68
N TYR A 189 -9.74 -17.32 20.84
CA TYR A 189 -8.52 -17.33 20.02
C TYR A 189 -8.84 -17.47 18.53
N ALA A 190 -9.64 -18.49 18.16
CA ALA A 190 -9.97 -18.73 16.76
C ALA A 190 -10.73 -17.57 16.10
N ILE A 191 -11.70 -16.97 16.82
CA ILE A 191 -12.48 -15.85 16.28
C ILE A 191 -11.61 -14.61 16.12
N THR A 192 -10.84 -14.23 17.14
CA THR A 192 -10.07 -12.98 17.12
C THR A 192 -8.90 -13.05 16.13
N LEU A 193 -8.22 -14.20 16.03
CA LEU A 193 -7.20 -14.41 15.02
C LEU A 193 -7.82 -14.47 13.61
N GLY A 194 -8.95 -15.17 13.44
CA GLY A 194 -9.66 -15.26 12.17
C GLY A 194 -10.14 -13.89 11.66
N VAL A 195 -10.68 -13.04 12.54
CA VAL A 195 -11.07 -11.66 12.20
C VAL A 195 -9.84 -10.81 11.85
N ALA A 196 -8.72 -10.97 12.56
CA ALA A 196 -7.49 -10.26 12.24
C ALA A 196 -6.97 -10.63 10.84
N LEU A 197 -6.91 -11.92 10.53
CA LEU A 197 -6.51 -12.44 9.20
C LEU A 197 -7.47 -11.99 8.09
N PHE A 198 -8.77 -11.95 8.38
CA PHE A 198 -9.78 -11.44 7.44
C PHE A 198 -9.58 -9.95 7.16
N SER A 199 -9.32 -9.16 8.21
CA SER A 199 -9.17 -7.70 8.09
C SER A 199 -7.92 -7.28 7.34
N ASN A 200 -6.81 -7.99 7.55
CA ASN A 200 -5.56 -7.79 6.85
C ASN A 200 -4.68 -9.04 6.95
N TYR A 201 -4.53 -9.76 5.86
CA TYR A 201 -3.76 -11.00 5.83
C TYR A 201 -2.27 -10.78 6.12
N TYR A 202 -1.71 -9.63 5.74
CA TYR A 202 -0.28 -9.34 5.84
C TYR A 202 0.19 -9.13 7.29
N ILE A 203 -0.46 -8.23 8.04
CA ILE A 203 -0.20 -8.08 9.49
C ILE A 203 -0.71 -9.32 10.25
N GLY A 204 -1.80 -9.92 9.79
CA GLY A 204 -2.31 -11.19 10.30
C GLY A 204 -1.29 -12.33 10.23
N PHE A 205 -0.47 -12.39 9.19
CA PHE A 205 0.64 -13.34 9.09
C PHE A 205 1.67 -13.15 10.22
N MET A 206 2.01 -11.89 10.54
CA MET A 206 2.88 -11.57 11.68
C MET A 206 2.28 -12.03 13.00
N LEU A 207 0.95 -11.88 13.16
CA LEU A 207 0.23 -12.41 14.33
C LEU A 207 0.26 -13.96 14.40
N CYS A 208 0.21 -14.64 13.26
CA CYS A 208 0.38 -16.09 13.21
C CYS A 208 1.76 -16.51 13.72
N ILE A 209 2.83 -15.91 13.21
CA ILE A 209 4.20 -16.17 13.71
C ILE A 209 4.28 -15.92 15.21
N PHE A 210 3.78 -14.77 15.66
CA PHE A 210 3.80 -14.40 17.06
C PHE A 210 2.98 -15.36 17.92
N SER A 211 1.84 -15.85 17.44
CA SER A 211 1.03 -16.82 18.15
C SER A 211 1.75 -18.15 18.39
N VAL A 212 2.57 -18.59 17.43
CA VAL A 212 3.43 -19.78 17.59
C VAL A 212 4.47 -19.54 18.69
N ILE A 213 5.18 -18.42 18.64
CA ILE A 213 6.22 -18.07 19.62
C ILE A 213 5.60 -17.97 21.03
N TYR A 214 4.45 -17.31 21.14
CA TYR A 214 3.77 -17.11 22.42
C TYR A 214 3.15 -18.44 22.94
N PHE A 215 2.65 -19.29 22.04
CA PHE A 215 2.20 -20.63 22.41
C PHE A 215 3.33 -21.49 22.99
N ILE A 216 4.51 -21.45 22.37
CA ILE A 216 5.70 -22.16 22.89
C ILE A 216 6.05 -21.64 24.30
N PHE A 217 6.01 -20.31 24.49
CA PHE A 217 6.24 -19.72 25.81
C PHE A 217 5.21 -20.22 26.83
N LEU A 218 3.92 -20.18 26.51
CA LEU A 218 2.86 -20.66 27.37
C LEU A 218 3.01 -22.16 27.68
N PHE A 219 3.38 -22.95 26.68
CA PHE A 219 3.58 -24.37 26.81
C PHE A 219 4.66 -24.73 27.87
N PHE A 220 5.75 -23.98 27.93
CA PHE A 220 6.84 -24.18 28.87
C PHE A 220 6.60 -23.55 30.26
N THR A 221 5.71 -22.57 30.35
CA THR A 221 5.38 -21.89 31.61
C THR A 221 4.14 -22.48 32.28
N HIS A 222 3.24 -23.12 31.52
CA HIS A 222 2.02 -23.72 32.02
C HIS A 222 2.31 -24.99 32.89
N THR A 223 1.54 -25.15 33.97
CA THR A 223 1.57 -26.35 34.79
C THR A 223 0.47 -27.30 34.30
N PHE A 224 0.85 -28.38 33.66
CA PHE A 224 -0.05 -29.41 33.17
C PHE A 224 -0.55 -30.28 34.31
N ASP A 225 -1.75 -30.91 34.15
CA ASP A 225 -2.34 -31.79 35.13
C ASP A 225 -1.39 -32.94 35.49
N ALA A 226 -1.04 -33.06 36.76
CA ALA A 226 -0.10 -34.06 37.23
C ALA A 226 -0.60 -35.50 37.08
N ASN A 227 -1.95 -35.70 37.12
CA ASN A 227 -2.59 -37.01 37.08
C ASN A 227 -2.61 -37.60 35.66
N ASP A 228 -2.72 -36.73 34.62
CA ASP A 228 -2.78 -37.16 33.21
C ASP A 228 -2.02 -36.21 32.26
N LYS A 229 -0.77 -35.95 32.63
CA LYS A 229 0.08 -34.97 31.97
C LYS A 229 0.21 -35.17 30.45
N LYS A 230 0.37 -36.43 30.01
CA LYS A 230 0.52 -36.72 28.57
C LYS A 230 -0.73 -36.34 27.76
N LYS A 231 -1.90 -36.65 28.29
CA LYS A 231 -3.19 -36.37 27.66
C LYS A 231 -3.47 -34.88 27.67
N ASP A 232 -3.18 -34.16 28.76
CA ASP A 232 -3.36 -32.70 28.83
C ASP A 232 -2.46 -31.97 27.81
N ILE A 233 -1.21 -32.41 27.68
CA ILE A 233 -0.27 -31.91 26.66
C ILE A 233 -0.84 -32.13 25.25
N LEU A 234 -1.27 -33.39 24.97
CA LEU A 234 -1.80 -33.73 23.65
C LEU A 234 -3.05 -32.94 23.29
N ILE A 235 -3.98 -32.74 24.24
CA ILE A 235 -5.18 -31.94 24.08
C ILE A 235 -4.80 -30.50 23.82
N THR A 236 -3.82 -29.92 24.51
CA THR A 236 -3.38 -28.54 24.33
C THR A 236 -2.79 -28.32 22.94
N ILE A 237 -1.89 -29.21 22.48
CA ILE A 237 -1.31 -29.13 21.13
C ILE A 237 -2.41 -29.32 20.08
N LYS A 238 -3.28 -30.31 20.23
CA LYS A 238 -4.41 -30.55 19.32
C LYS A 238 -5.31 -29.32 19.22
N ASN A 239 -5.69 -28.76 20.39
CA ASN A 239 -6.55 -27.55 20.40
C ASN A 239 -5.88 -26.39 19.70
N TYR A 240 -4.61 -26.12 19.99
CA TYR A 240 -3.88 -25.04 19.31
C TYR A 240 -3.88 -25.25 17.79
N SER A 241 -3.51 -26.44 17.30
CA SER A 241 -3.45 -26.75 15.87
C SER A 241 -4.82 -26.62 15.20
N VAL A 242 -5.85 -27.26 15.76
CA VAL A 242 -7.20 -27.25 15.17
C VAL A 242 -7.80 -25.85 15.16
N TYR A 243 -7.70 -25.08 16.26
CA TYR A 243 -8.31 -23.75 16.32
C TYR A 243 -7.49 -22.69 15.58
N SER A 244 -6.19 -22.89 15.34
CA SER A 244 -5.40 -22.09 14.41
C SER A 244 -5.84 -22.33 12.95
N LEU A 245 -6.07 -23.59 12.55
CA LEU A 245 -6.63 -23.92 11.24
C LEU A 245 -8.04 -23.36 11.06
N ILE A 246 -8.89 -23.42 12.07
CA ILE A 246 -10.22 -22.80 12.05
C ILE A 246 -10.10 -21.27 11.90
N ALA A 247 -9.17 -20.62 12.58
CA ALA A 247 -8.92 -19.18 12.41
C ALA A 247 -8.51 -18.84 10.97
N GLY A 248 -7.57 -19.59 10.38
CA GLY A 248 -7.23 -19.48 8.97
C GLY A 248 -8.42 -19.72 8.05
N GLY A 249 -9.24 -20.73 8.36
CA GLY A 249 -10.45 -21.03 7.61
C GLY A 249 -11.51 -19.92 7.65
N ILE A 250 -11.69 -19.22 8.80
CA ILE A 250 -12.58 -18.06 8.89
C ILE A 250 -12.21 -16.96 7.89
N SER A 251 -10.93 -16.75 7.67
CA SER A 251 -10.43 -15.74 6.73
C SER A 251 -10.27 -16.25 5.30
N ALA A 252 -10.52 -17.54 5.03
CA ALA A 252 -10.15 -18.19 3.77
C ALA A 252 -10.81 -17.54 2.54
N VAL A 253 -12.01 -17.00 2.67
CA VAL A 253 -12.69 -16.26 1.59
C VAL A 253 -11.93 -15.01 1.14
N MET A 254 -11.09 -14.43 2.00
CA MET A 254 -10.23 -13.29 1.68
C MET A 254 -8.80 -13.76 1.41
N SER A 255 -8.24 -14.60 2.27
CA SER A 255 -6.81 -14.95 2.23
C SER A 255 -6.43 -15.88 1.10
N ILE A 256 -7.30 -16.81 0.63
CA ILE A 256 -6.99 -17.67 -0.52
C ILE A 256 -6.96 -16.85 -1.82
N PRO A 257 -8.00 -16.05 -2.17
CA PRO A 257 -7.93 -15.20 -3.36
C PRO A 257 -6.79 -14.18 -3.30
N ALA A 258 -6.49 -13.63 -2.12
CA ALA A 258 -5.36 -12.72 -1.94
C ALA A 258 -4.02 -13.39 -2.27
N TYR A 259 -3.82 -14.62 -1.77
CA TYR A 259 -2.62 -15.40 -2.09
C TYR A 259 -2.49 -15.66 -3.59
N MET A 260 -3.59 -16.08 -4.26
CA MET A 260 -3.59 -16.29 -5.71
C MET A 260 -3.28 -15.01 -6.49
N ALA A 261 -3.83 -13.87 -6.06
CA ALA A 261 -3.53 -12.58 -6.67
C ALA A 261 -2.05 -12.18 -6.49
N LEU A 262 -1.50 -12.34 -5.28
CA LEU A 262 -0.10 -12.02 -4.98
C LEU A 262 0.91 -12.79 -5.83
N MET A 263 0.62 -14.05 -6.15
CA MET A 263 1.51 -14.87 -6.98
C MET A 263 1.69 -14.33 -8.42
N ASN A 264 0.83 -13.41 -8.86
CA ASN A 264 0.90 -12.76 -10.17
C ASN A 264 1.51 -11.34 -10.11
N THR A 265 2.06 -10.94 -8.95
CA THR A 265 2.66 -9.60 -8.76
C THR A 265 4.18 -9.67 -8.80
N VAL A 266 4.82 -8.52 -9.06
CA VAL A 266 6.30 -8.38 -8.98
C VAL A 266 6.83 -8.74 -7.58
N SER A 267 6.05 -8.54 -6.53
CA SER A 267 6.44 -8.86 -5.15
C SER A 267 6.60 -10.36 -4.87
N ALA A 268 6.10 -11.23 -5.75
CA ALA A 268 6.30 -12.68 -5.64
C ALA A 268 7.75 -13.11 -5.94
N GLU A 269 8.51 -12.28 -6.66
CA GLU A 269 9.89 -12.52 -7.05
C GLU A 269 10.86 -11.88 -6.03
N SER A 270 11.04 -12.48 -4.86
CA SER A 270 12.02 -11.97 -3.90
C SER A 270 13.07 -13.01 -3.56
N ASP A 271 14.33 -12.64 -3.79
CA ASP A 271 15.47 -13.50 -3.53
C ASP A 271 15.92 -13.47 -2.07
N TRP A 272 16.40 -14.63 -1.59
CA TRP A 272 17.05 -14.76 -0.31
C TRP A 272 18.38 -14.02 -0.30
N ARG A 273 18.54 -13.05 0.62
CA ARG A 273 19.75 -12.24 0.75
C ARG A 273 20.67 -12.77 1.86
N GLU A 274 21.95 -12.46 1.77
CA GLU A 274 22.91 -12.72 2.85
C GLU A 274 22.52 -11.99 4.13
N LEU A 275 22.87 -12.56 5.30
CA LEU A 275 22.59 -11.95 6.60
C LEU A 275 23.34 -10.61 6.72
N LYS A 276 22.61 -9.55 6.96
CA LYS A 276 23.13 -8.20 7.14
C LYS A 276 22.51 -7.57 8.38
N GLU A 277 23.35 -6.92 9.19
CA GLU A 277 22.89 -6.06 10.26
C GLU A 277 22.36 -4.73 9.67
N TYR A 278 21.19 -4.30 10.10
CA TYR A 278 20.64 -3.01 9.73
C TYR A 278 21.14 -1.91 10.69
N PHE A 279 21.09 -2.20 12.00
CA PHE A 279 21.52 -1.27 13.04
C PHE A 279 21.78 -2.01 14.37
N SER A 280 22.56 -1.38 15.25
CA SER A 280 22.87 -1.94 16.55
C SER A 280 21.68 -1.93 17.50
N VAL A 281 21.69 -2.84 18.48
CA VAL A 281 20.69 -2.90 19.56
C VAL A 281 20.59 -1.56 20.31
N PHE A 282 21.69 -0.85 20.49
CA PHE A 282 21.71 0.47 21.16
C PHE A 282 20.95 1.54 20.39
N TYR A 283 20.91 1.45 19.08
CA TYR A 283 20.11 2.34 18.25
C TYR A 283 18.61 2.20 18.56
N VAL A 284 18.13 0.98 18.81
CA VAL A 284 16.72 0.75 19.18
C VAL A 284 16.38 1.41 20.52
N PHE A 285 17.32 1.48 21.47
CA PHE A 285 17.12 2.22 22.70
C PHE A 285 16.95 3.72 22.45
N LEU A 286 17.71 4.30 21.53
CA LEU A 286 17.54 5.70 21.13
C LEU A 286 16.16 5.92 20.48
N ARG A 287 15.69 4.98 19.67
CA ARG A 287 14.35 5.00 19.05
C ARG A 287 13.23 4.85 20.08
N SER A 288 13.52 4.48 21.31
CA SER A 288 12.56 4.37 22.41
C SER A 288 12.46 5.64 23.28
N LEU A 289 13.20 6.71 22.96
CA LEU A 289 13.15 7.98 23.68
C LEU A 289 11.92 8.81 23.31
N LEU A 290 11.60 9.78 24.16
CA LEU A 290 10.55 10.77 23.95
C LEU A 290 10.83 11.60 22.68
N VAL A 291 9.79 11.88 21.90
CA VAL A 291 9.86 12.73 20.70
C VAL A 291 10.92 12.28 19.70
N THR A 292 11.21 10.97 19.67
CA THR A 292 12.04 10.41 18.61
C THR A 292 11.30 10.58 17.29
N PRO A 293 11.95 11.12 16.24
CA PRO A 293 11.31 11.23 14.93
C PRO A 293 10.77 9.90 14.48
N ILE A 294 9.58 9.89 13.93
CA ILE A 294 9.06 8.67 13.29
C ILE A 294 9.91 8.37 12.06
N ALA A 295 10.14 7.08 11.83
CA ALA A 295 10.77 6.65 10.60
C ALA A 295 9.89 7.07 9.43
N GLU A 296 10.40 7.94 8.60
CA GLU A 296 9.75 8.37 7.37
C GLU A 296 9.90 7.31 6.27
N LEU A 297 9.26 7.55 5.15
CA LEU A 297 9.25 6.68 3.96
C LEU A 297 10.63 6.43 3.32
N LYS A 298 11.71 6.95 3.88
CA LYS A 298 13.07 6.74 3.38
C LYS A 298 13.55 5.31 3.58
N ASN A 299 14.45 4.88 2.73
CA ASN A 299 15.01 3.53 2.58
C ASN A 299 15.73 2.94 3.81
N TYR A 300 15.61 3.53 4.99
CA TYR A 300 16.24 3.06 6.21
C TYR A 300 15.28 2.27 7.08
N PRO A 301 15.69 1.11 7.59
CA PRO A 301 14.82 0.18 8.32
C PRO A 301 14.52 0.59 9.77
N ASP A 302 14.37 1.87 10.08
CA ASP A 302 14.21 2.41 11.42
C ASP A 302 12.95 1.90 12.13
N PRO A 303 13.05 1.32 13.35
CA PRO A 303 11.89 0.84 14.07
C PRO A 303 11.21 1.94 14.88
N ASN A 304 9.88 1.97 14.88
CA ASN A 304 9.09 2.83 15.75
C ASN A 304 8.70 2.03 17.01
N VAL A 305 9.41 2.23 18.12
CA VAL A 305 9.32 1.36 19.32
C VAL A 305 9.02 2.08 20.63
N TYR A 306 8.93 3.43 20.64
CA TYR A 306 8.55 4.17 21.84
C TYR A 306 7.13 3.81 22.30
N CYS A 307 6.96 3.59 23.61
CA CYS A 307 5.65 3.41 24.24
C CYS A 307 5.48 4.18 25.55
N THR A 308 6.53 4.44 26.26
CA THR A 308 6.68 5.34 27.41
C THR A 308 8.12 5.29 27.88
N VAL A 309 8.67 6.37 28.35
CA VAL A 309 10.03 6.39 28.95
C VAL A 309 10.11 5.64 30.28
N ALA A 310 8.95 5.37 30.92
CA ALA A 310 8.91 4.53 32.12
C ALA A 310 9.47 3.12 31.87
N ALA A 311 9.46 2.64 30.63
CA ALA A 311 10.01 1.34 30.24
C ALA A 311 11.49 1.22 30.61
N PHE A 312 12.27 2.29 30.48
CA PHE A 312 13.70 2.29 30.76
C PHE A 312 14.08 1.88 32.18
N PHE A 313 13.26 2.22 33.18
CA PHE A 313 13.53 1.79 34.54
C PHE A 313 12.65 0.61 34.99
N LEU A 314 11.47 0.39 34.38
CA LEU A 314 10.59 -0.71 34.75
C LEU A 314 11.08 -2.06 34.21
N ILE A 315 11.68 -2.11 33.04
CA ILE A 315 12.23 -3.37 32.48
C ILE A 315 13.37 -3.94 33.33
N PRO A 316 14.39 -3.19 33.76
CA PRO A 316 15.37 -3.71 34.73
C PRO A 316 14.72 -4.18 36.04
N LEU A 317 13.71 -3.47 36.55
CA LEU A 317 12.96 -3.90 37.73
C LEU A 317 12.22 -5.20 37.49
N PHE A 318 11.60 -5.38 36.33
CA PHE A 318 10.98 -6.64 35.91
C PHE A 318 11.99 -7.80 35.98
N CYS A 319 13.19 -7.60 35.41
CA CYS A 319 14.24 -8.63 35.37
C CYS A 319 14.71 -9.09 36.76
N ILE A 320 14.72 -8.21 37.76
CA ILE A 320 15.14 -8.51 39.12
C ILE A 320 14.00 -8.86 40.09
N CYS A 321 12.73 -8.84 39.63
CA CYS A 321 11.56 -9.06 40.47
C CYS A 321 11.47 -10.50 40.95
N LYS A 322 11.62 -10.73 42.27
CA LYS A 322 11.52 -12.06 42.89
C LYS A 322 10.07 -12.55 42.97
N ASN A 323 9.08 -11.67 42.90
CA ASN A 323 7.66 -12.03 42.99
C ASN A 323 7.09 -12.53 41.68
N ILE A 324 7.82 -12.41 40.57
CA ILE A 324 7.46 -12.94 39.26
C ILE A 324 8.13 -14.32 39.11
N ASN A 325 7.35 -15.28 38.61
CA ASN A 325 7.88 -16.61 38.35
C ASN A 325 9.10 -16.54 37.41
N VAL A 326 10.17 -17.25 37.76
CA VAL A 326 11.43 -17.23 37.01
C VAL A 326 11.23 -17.65 35.55
N LYS A 327 10.40 -18.66 35.27
CA LYS A 327 10.11 -19.14 33.92
C LYS A 327 9.40 -18.08 33.10
N GLU A 328 8.41 -17.38 33.68
CA GLU A 328 7.71 -16.29 33.02
C GLU A 328 8.64 -15.11 32.73
N ARG A 329 9.44 -14.75 33.72
CA ARG A 329 10.40 -13.63 33.61
C ARG A 329 11.41 -13.89 32.49
N ILE A 330 12.02 -15.09 32.49
CA ILE A 330 12.98 -15.46 31.44
C ILE A 330 12.28 -15.54 30.08
N GLY A 331 11.11 -16.17 29.99
CA GLY A 331 10.38 -16.34 28.73
C GLY A 331 9.94 -15.02 28.11
N LYS A 332 9.33 -14.11 28.90
CA LYS A 332 8.93 -12.77 28.43
C LYS A 332 10.15 -11.95 27.97
N THR A 333 11.27 -12.01 28.75
CA THR A 333 12.51 -11.33 28.36
C THR A 333 13.07 -11.92 27.06
N PHE A 334 13.06 -13.23 26.90
CA PHE A 334 13.51 -13.90 25.69
C PHE A 334 12.70 -13.45 24.46
N ILE A 335 11.37 -13.42 24.57
CA ILE A 335 10.51 -12.95 23.47
C ILE A 335 10.82 -11.49 23.12
N ALA A 336 10.95 -10.62 24.12
CA ALA A 336 11.26 -9.20 23.89
C ALA A 336 12.62 -9.03 23.21
N VAL A 337 13.65 -9.75 23.65
CA VAL A 337 14.99 -9.74 23.03
C VAL A 337 14.96 -10.34 21.62
N PHE A 338 14.23 -11.42 21.41
CA PHE A 338 14.07 -12.04 20.09
C PHE A 338 13.43 -11.06 19.09
N LEU A 339 12.35 -10.36 19.48
CA LEU A 339 11.69 -9.36 18.65
C LEU A 339 12.61 -8.17 18.38
N LEU A 340 13.37 -7.73 19.40
CA LEU A 340 14.35 -6.66 19.24
C LEU A 340 15.45 -7.04 18.24
N LEU A 341 16.04 -8.23 18.38
CA LEU A 341 17.04 -8.73 17.43
C LEU A 341 16.46 -8.94 16.03
N SER A 342 15.19 -9.36 15.95
CA SER A 342 14.50 -9.49 14.65
C SER A 342 14.42 -8.17 13.90
N MET A 343 14.34 -7.03 14.59
CA MET A 343 14.39 -5.71 13.95
C MET A 343 15.80 -5.32 13.52
N CYS A 344 16.82 -5.77 14.24
CA CYS A 344 18.22 -5.39 13.95
C CYS A 344 18.80 -6.09 12.69
N PHE A 345 18.23 -7.19 12.23
CA PHE A 345 18.77 -7.98 11.12
C PHE A 345 17.78 -8.14 9.97
N ASN A 346 18.30 -8.13 8.73
CA ASN A 346 17.49 -8.26 7.52
C ASN A 346 16.76 -9.61 7.40
N LEU A 347 17.41 -10.72 7.75
CA LEU A 347 16.87 -12.05 7.55
C LEU A 347 15.63 -12.35 8.42
N PRO A 348 15.61 -12.08 9.74
CA PRO A 348 14.38 -12.15 10.51
C PRO A 348 13.31 -11.18 9.98
N THR A 349 13.70 -9.96 9.56
CA THR A 349 12.77 -9.00 8.94
C THR A 349 12.10 -9.60 7.70
N TYR A 350 12.84 -10.27 6.82
CA TYR A 350 12.31 -10.98 5.66
C TYR A 350 11.23 -12.02 6.05
N VAL A 351 11.51 -12.83 7.08
CA VAL A 351 10.54 -13.84 7.57
C VAL A 351 9.28 -13.17 8.12
N TRP A 352 9.41 -12.12 8.94
CA TRP A 352 8.27 -11.40 9.51
C TRP A 352 7.38 -10.76 8.44
N HIS A 353 7.97 -10.36 7.31
CA HIS A 353 7.25 -9.70 6.20
C HIS A 353 6.73 -10.68 5.15
N GLY A 354 6.60 -11.97 5.47
CA GLY A 354 6.03 -12.97 4.57
C GLY A 354 6.98 -13.37 3.45
N PHE A 355 8.27 -13.46 3.75
CA PHE A 355 9.34 -13.82 2.82
C PHE A 355 9.52 -12.78 1.70
N HIS A 356 9.39 -11.51 2.07
CA HIS A 356 9.59 -10.37 1.20
C HIS A 356 10.30 -9.24 1.96
N TYR A 357 11.15 -8.46 1.26
CA TYR A 357 11.74 -7.25 1.83
C TYR A 357 10.82 -6.06 1.58
N PRO A 358 10.36 -5.35 2.62
CA PRO A 358 9.53 -4.17 2.44
C PRO A 358 10.34 -3.06 1.75
N ASN A 359 9.74 -2.41 0.75
CA ASN A 359 10.36 -1.29 0.05
C ASN A 359 10.47 -0.04 0.94
N SER A 360 9.56 0.11 1.90
CA SER A 360 9.50 1.18 2.89
C SER A 360 8.76 0.71 4.14
N LEU A 361 8.57 1.56 5.14
CA LEU A 361 7.80 1.26 6.36
C LEU A 361 8.30 0.00 7.07
N SER A 362 9.57 0.00 7.44
CA SER A 362 10.27 -1.14 8.02
C SER A 362 9.76 -1.51 9.43
N ALA A 363 10.16 -2.69 9.90
CA ALA A 363 9.82 -3.20 11.23
C ALA A 363 8.31 -3.14 11.55
N ARG A 364 7.45 -3.48 10.57
CA ARG A 364 5.98 -3.44 10.70
C ARG A 364 5.46 -4.33 11.83
N PHE A 365 6.26 -5.26 12.33
CA PHE A 365 5.96 -6.13 13.47
C PHE A 365 6.37 -5.53 14.83
N SER A 366 6.93 -4.30 14.88
CA SER A 366 7.43 -3.69 16.12
C SER A 366 6.33 -3.45 17.18
N PHE A 367 5.05 -3.41 16.78
CA PHE A 367 3.92 -3.36 17.72
C PHE A 367 3.85 -4.60 18.64
N LEU A 368 4.36 -5.75 18.20
CA LEU A 368 4.47 -6.97 19.03
C LEU A 368 5.51 -6.77 20.13
N TYR A 369 6.64 -6.17 19.79
CA TYR A 369 7.65 -5.79 20.78
C TYR A 369 7.10 -4.79 21.80
N ILE A 370 6.45 -3.73 21.32
CA ILE A 370 5.79 -2.73 22.17
C ILE A 370 4.79 -3.39 23.12
N PHE A 371 3.94 -4.29 22.63
CA PHE A 371 3.00 -5.03 23.46
C PHE A 371 3.70 -5.81 24.58
N MET A 372 4.77 -6.55 24.27
CA MET A 372 5.55 -7.28 25.26
C MET A 372 6.20 -6.36 26.29
N ILE A 373 6.78 -5.23 25.88
CA ILE A 373 7.35 -4.21 26.79
C ILE A 373 6.28 -3.66 27.72
N VAL A 374 5.10 -3.33 27.20
CA VAL A 374 3.97 -2.82 28.00
C VAL A 374 3.52 -3.85 29.04
N VAL A 375 3.40 -5.13 28.68
CA VAL A 375 3.04 -6.21 29.63
C VAL A 375 4.09 -6.36 30.74
N MET A 376 5.38 -6.38 30.36
CA MET A 376 6.49 -6.49 31.35
C MET A 376 6.52 -5.26 32.26
N CYS A 377 6.34 -4.07 31.73
CA CYS A 377 6.28 -2.82 32.53
C CYS A 377 5.09 -2.80 33.49
N TYR A 378 3.92 -3.24 33.04
CA TYR A 378 2.74 -3.36 33.91
C TYR A 378 3.00 -4.32 35.06
N GLU A 379 3.60 -5.47 34.80
CA GLU A 379 3.90 -6.49 35.81
C GLU A 379 4.93 -5.96 36.84
N ALA A 380 5.98 -5.28 36.39
CA ALA A 380 6.93 -4.60 37.26
C ALA A 380 6.27 -3.53 38.14
N ALA A 381 5.39 -2.70 37.54
CA ALA A 381 4.68 -1.64 38.23
C ALA A 381 3.70 -2.18 39.29
N MET A 382 3.04 -3.32 39.06
CA MET A 382 2.20 -3.98 40.07
C MET A 382 2.98 -4.37 41.31
N HIS A 383 4.24 -4.73 41.14
CA HIS A 383 5.13 -5.14 42.23
C HIS A 383 5.99 -4.00 42.80
N ILE A 384 5.69 -2.74 42.46
CA ILE A 384 6.53 -1.58 42.81
C ILE A 384 6.80 -1.45 44.32
N ARG A 385 5.86 -1.90 45.15
CA ARG A 385 6.02 -1.91 46.61
C ARG A 385 6.96 -2.96 47.16
N SER A 386 7.23 -4.01 46.43
CA SER A 386 8.12 -5.10 46.83
C SER A 386 9.61 -4.73 46.67
N TYR A 387 9.91 -3.74 45.82
CA TYR A 387 11.28 -3.28 45.62
C TYR A 387 11.71 -2.35 46.76
N LYS A 388 12.99 -2.43 47.09
CA LYS A 388 13.62 -1.38 47.96
C LYS A 388 13.79 -0.09 47.16
N THR A 389 13.73 1.07 47.82
CA THR A 389 13.93 2.37 47.17
C THR A 389 15.22 2.42 46.35
N LYS A 390 16.30 1.81 46.86
CA LYS A 390 17.58 1.74 46.15
C LYS A 390 17.50 0.99 44.79
N HIS A 391 16.59 0.04 44.64
CA HIS A 391 16.43 -0.67 43.38
C HIS A 391 15.69 0.22 42.36
N ILE A 392 14.67 0.96 42.80
CA ILE A 392 13.92 1.87 41.95
C ILE A 392 14.82 3.01 41.47
N VAL A 393 15.51 3.64 42.40
CA VAL A 393 16.44 4.76 42.09
C VAL A 393 17.62 4.24 41.28
N GLY A 394 18.23 3.11 41.65
CA GLY A 394 19.37 2.54 40.94
C GLY A 394 19.04 2.14 39.50
N SER A 395 17.82 1.59 39.26
CA SER A 395 17.35 1.27 37.91
C SER A 395 17.19 2.53 37.06
N ALA A 396 16.64 3.62 37.63
CA ALA A 396 16.47 4.88 36.92
C ALA A 396 17.81 5.59 36.66
N VAL A 397 18.72 5.58 37.62
CA VAL A 397 20.09 6.12 37.44
C VAL A 397 20.81 5.34 36.33
N GLY A 398 20.73 4.01 36.37
CA GLY A 398 21.30 3.17 35.33
C GLY A 398 20.70 3.43 33.96
N ALA A 399 19.38 3.59 33.88
CA ALA A 399 18.68 3.95 32.64
C ALA A 399 19.11 5.32 32.11
N SER A 400 19.16 6.33 32.97
CA SER A 400 19.61 7.69 32.61
C SER A 400 21.08 7.70 32.15
N ALA A 401 21.94 6.91 32.84
CA ALA A 401 23.34 6.76 32.46
C ALA A 401 23.48 6.09 31.09
N LEU A 402 22.67 5.04 30.82
CA LEU A 402 22.62 4.37 29.53
C LEU A 402 22.16 5.33 28.41
N ILE A 403 21.13 6.14 28.65
CA ILE A 403 20.65 7.15 27.70
C ILE A 403 21.76 8.15 27.39
N LEU A 404 22.47 8.65 28.41
CA LEU A 404 23.59 9.58 28.24
C LEU A 404 24.80 8.94 27.53
N LEU A 405 25.06 7.66 27.79
CA LEU A 405 26.10 6.90 27.11
C LEU A 405 25.77 6.70 25.64
N CYS A 406 24.55 6.26 25.35
CA CYS A 406 24.07 6.12 23.98
C CYS A 406 24.10 7.46 23.24
N LYS A 407 23.75 8.55 23.93
CA LYS A 407 23.94 9.90 23.44
C LYS A 407 25.36 10.13 22.93
N GLN A 408 26.34 9.88 23.81
CA GLN A 408 27.73 10.17 23.52
C GLN A 408 28.29 9.31 22.39
N LEU A 409 27.82 8.06 22.25
CA LEU A 409 28.34 7.12 21.29
C LEU A 409 27.69 7.22 19.88
N TYR A 410 26.39 7.54 19.84
CA TYR A 410 25.62 7.43 18.61
C TYR A 410 25.06 8.76 18.10
N ILE A 411 24.93 9.78 18.98
CA ILE A 411 24.39 11.06 18.56
C ILE A 411 25.57 12.02 18.33
N GLN A 412 26.28 11.83 17.26
CA GLN A 412 27.17 12.80 16.66
C GLN A 412 26.36 13.82 15.84
N PRO A 413 26.83 15.06 15.66
CA PRO A 413 26.17 16.06 14.83
C PRO A 413 25.86 15.57 13.40
N ASP A 414 26.74 14.74 12.83
CA ASP A 414 26.55 14.21 11.47
C ASP A 414 25.44 13.16 11.39
N PHE A 415 25.26 12.33 12.41
CA PHE A 415 24.15 11.39 12.53
C PHE A 415 22.79 12.11 12.59
N LEU A 416 22.72 13.25 13.30
CA LEU A 416 21.51 14.06 13.36
C LEU A 416 21.22 14.77 12.04
N LYS A 417 22.24 15.13 11.26
CA LYS A 417 22.07 15.67 9.90
C LYS A 417 21.51 14.65 8.91
N GLU A 418 21.92 13.37 9.04
CA GLU A 418 21.33 12.30 8.24
C GLU A 418 19.88 11.99 8.63
N LEU A 419 19.54 12.09 9.91
CA LEU A 419 18.18 11.83 10.40
C LEU A 419 17.20 12.98 10.13
N TYR A 420 17.70 14.20 10.13
CA TYR A 420 16.93 15.43 9.95
C TYR A 420 17.52 16.19 8.76
N SER A 421 16.75 16.29 7.68
CA SER A 421 17.13 17.19 6.58
C SER A 421 17.46 18.60 7.13
N GLU A 422 18.40 19.27 6.54
CA GLU A 422 19.13 20.47 6.95
C GLU A 422 18.35 21.68 7.55
N SER A 423 17.05 21.60 7.74
CA SER A 423 16.25 22.73 8.23
C SER A 423 16.13 22.76 9.78
N THR A 424 16.99 23.51 10.41
CA THR A 424 16.70 24.45 11.53
C THR A 424 16.44 23.97 12.94
N THR A 425 16.33 22.68 13.31
CA THR A 425 15.90 22.35 14.70
C THR A 425 16.66 21.22 15.42
N SER A 426 17.80 20.82 14.94
CA SER A 426 18.53 19.64 15.44
C SER A 426 18.84 19.70 16.96
N GLU A 427 19.30 20.82 17.48
CA GLU A 427 19.72 20.91 18.88
C GLU A 427 18.54 20.96 19.85
N GLY A 428 17.50 21.71 19.56
CA GLY A 428 16.32 21.83 20.43
C GLY A 428 15.49 20.53 20.49
N LEU A 429 15.40 19.80 19.40
CA LEU A 429 14.71 18.50 19.37
C LEU A 429 15.50 17.47 20.16
N TYR A 430 16.79 17.44 19.98
CA TYR A 430 17.71 16.60 20.72
C TYR A 430 17.65 16.81 22.24
N ILE A 431 17.61 18.07 22.68
CA ILE A 431 17.42 18.41 24.10
C ILE A 431 16.10 17.81 24.60
N ARG A 432 15.01 17.94 23.84
CA ARG A 432 13.71 17.38 24.21
C ARG A 432 13.73 15.85 24.26
N MET A 433 14.38 15.20 23.29
CA MET A 433 14.47 13.75 23.22
C MET A 433 15.23 13.17 24.42
N VAL A 434 16.44 13.63 24.69
CA VAL A 434 17.31 13.05 25.72
C VAL A 434 16.92 13.56 27.11
N TYR A 435 16.92 14.86 27.31
CA TYR A 435 16.70 15.44 28.65
C TYR A 435 15.22 15.40 29.03
N GLY A 436 14.29 15.53 28.07
CA GLY A 436 12.87 15.28 28.29
C GLY A 436 12.60 13.86 28.78
N SER A 437 13.22 12.85 28.16
CA SER A 437 13.11 11.47 28.61
C SER A 437 13.61 11.28 30.04
N ILE A 438 14.78 11.85 30.37
CA ILE A 438 15.34 11.75 31.71
C ILE A 438 14.45 12.49 32.73
N ALA A 439 13.88 13.64 32.37
CA ALA A 439 12.96 14.40 33.25
C ALA A 439 11.70 13.58 33.55
N PHE A 440 11.07 12.95 32.56
CA PHE A 440 9.92 12.06 32.79
C PHE A 440 10.28 10.82 33.61
N ILE A 441 11.46 10.19 33.36
CA ILE A 441 11.97 9.10 34.21
C ILE A 441 12.08 9.56 35.66
N PHE A 442 12.63 10.74 35.91
CA PHE A 442 12.72 11.30 37.25
C PHE A 442 11.35 11.48 37.90
N ILE A 443 10.38 12.06 37.20
CA ILE A 443 8.98 12.21 37.68
C ILE A 443 8.41 10.85 38.07
N TYR A 444 8.52 9.85 37.20
CA TYR A 444 7.98 8.52 37.45
C TYR A 444 8.63 7.85 38.65
N VAL A 445 9.92 8.02 38.82
CA VAL A 445 10.66 7.47 39.98
C VAL A 445 10.22 8.13 41.28
N VAL A 446 10.03 9.46 41.28
CA VAL A 446 9.48 10.19 42.43
C VAL A 446 8.09 9.67 42.77
N LEU A 447 7.20 9.54 41.80
CA LEU A 447 5.85 8.98 41.97
C LEU A 447 5.88 7.53 42.48
N ALA A 448 6.76 6.69 41.94
CA ALA A 448 6.93 5.32 42.36
C ALA A 448 7.43 5.20 43.80
N CYS A 449 8.43 6.01 44.18
CA CYS A 449 8.95 6.06 45.56
C CYS A 449 7.89 6.60 46.52
N TRP A 450 7.14 7.61 46.10
CA TRP A 450 6.06 8.18 46.90
C TRP A 450 4.92 7.19 47.11
N TYR A 451 4.45 6.55 46.06
CA TYR A 451 3.45 5.48 46.10
C TYR A 451 3.85 4.31 47.01
N ARG A 452 5.15 3.99 47.01
CA ARG A 452 5.70 2.97 47.91
C ARG A 452 5.70 3.41 49.40
N LYS A 453 6.07 4.66 49.71
CA LYS A 453 6.25 5.14 51.07
C LYS A 453 4.95 5.63 51.76
N LYS A 454 3.96 6.07 50.96
CA LYS A 454 2.72 6.70 51.41
C LYS A 454 1.49 5.96 50.87
N PRO A 455 1.18 4.79 51.44
CA PRO A 455 0.06 3.96 50.97
C PRO A 455 -1.31 4.66 51.12
N GLU A 456 -1.46 5.58 52.03
CA GLU A 456 -2.63 6.41 52.28
C GLU A 456 -2.97 7.33 51.10
N LEU A 457 -1.96 7.79 50.35
CA LEU A 457 -2.08 8.67 49.20
C LEU A 457 -2.19 7.92 47.85
N LYS A 458 -2.36 6.62 47.87
CA LYS A 458 -2.32 5.77 46.65
C LYS A 458 -3.27 6.26 45.55
N GLY A 459 -4.48 6.72 45.90
CA GLY A 459 -5.47 7.24 44.92
C GLY A 459 -5.02 8.53 44.28
N PHE A 460 -4.51 9.47 45.07
CA PHE A 460 -3.99 10.74 44.59
C PHE A 460 -2.77 10.57 43.69
N ILE A 461 -1.80 9.71 44.11
CA ILE A 461 -0.62 9.42 43.28
C ILE A 461 -1.00 8.71 41.99
N ALA A 462 -1.96 7.80 42.01
CA ALA A 462 -2.48 7.16 40.80
C ALA A 462 -3.13 8.16 39.84
N TYR A 463 -3.83 9.15 40.35
CA TYR A 463 -4.39 10.22 39.53
C TYR A 463 -3.29 11.09 38.89
N ILE A 464 -2.29 11.51 39.65
CA ILE A 464 -1.13 12.24 39.09
C ILE A 464 -0.43 11.37 38.02
N MET A 465 -0.26 10.07 38.25
CA MET A 465 0.34 9.14 37.28
C MET A 465 -0.41 9.15 35.95
N VAL A 466 -1.75 9.06 35.96
CA VAL A 466 -2.56 9.11 34.74
C VAL A 466 -2.36 10.43 34.00
N ILE A 467 -2.35 11.57 34.71
CA ILE A 467 -2.12 12.87 34.10
C ILE A 467 -0.70 12.92 33.50
N THR A 468 0.33 12.47 34.23
CA THR A 468 1.70 12.47 33.73
C THR A 468 1.86 11.64 32.47
N VAL A 469 1.27 10.44 32.44
CA VAL A 469 1.29 9.58 31.26
C VAL A 469 0.52 10.20 30.11
N PHE A 470 -0.65 10.78 30.36
CA PHE A 470 -1.41 11.49 29.34
C PHE A 470 -0.59 12.63 28.73
N MET A 471 0.07 13.44 29.56
CA MET A 471 0.94 14.53 29.08
C MET A 471 2.12 14.01 28.26
N GLU A 472 2.84 13.00 28.76
CA GLU A 472 3.96 12.38 28.05
C GLU A 472 3.56 11.87 26.67
N LEU A 473 2.54 10.99 26.64
CA LEU A 473 2.13 10.30 25.42
C LEU A 473 1.47 11.25 24.40
N THR A 474 0.64 12.20 24.88
CA THR A 474 0.01 13.20 23.99
C THR A 474 1.06 14.16 23.42
N TYR A 475 2.01 14.60 24.25
CA TYR A 475 3.12 15.44 23.79
C TYR A 475 3.97 14.71 22.73
N ASN A 476 4.33 13.45 22.99
CA ASN A 476 5.05 12.64 22.01
C ASN A 476 4.26 12.52 20.70
N LEU A 477 2.98 12.16 20.78
CA LEU A 477 2.10 11.99 19.63
C LEU A 477 1.98 13.31 18.83
N ALA A 478 1.74 14.43 19.49
CA ALA A 478 1.61 15.74 18.85
C ALA A 478 2.88 16.18 18.11
N CYS A 479 4.05 15.84 18.67
CA CYS A 479 5.35 16.17 18.06
C CYS A 479 5.71 15.24 16.90
N THR A 480 5.20 14.00 16.89
CA THR A 480 5.61 12.95 15.94
C THR A 480 4.56 12.67 14.87
N THR A 481 3.30 13.04 15.07
CA THR A 481 2.26 12.86 14.05
C THR A 481 2.49 13.80 12.88
N ILE A 482 2.57 13.22 11.67
CA ILE A 482 2.67 13.95 10.41
C ILE A 482 1.26 14.06 9.81
N VAL A 483 0.95 15.22 9.25
CA VAL A 483 -0.32 15.50 8.56
C VAL A 483 -0.09 15.69 7.08
N SER A 484 -1.12 15.50 6.29
CA SER A 484 -1.12 15.91 4.87
C SER A 484 -1.00 17.44 4.75
N THR A 485 -0.41 17.88 3.66
CA THR A 485 -0.28 19.29 3.32
C THR A 485 -1.42 19.81 2.45
N GLN A 486 -2.31 18.93 1.95
CA GLN A 486 -3.43 19.34 1.11
C GLN A 486 -4.67 19.68 1.94
N PRO A 487 -5.28 20.85 1.71
CA PRO A 487 -6.56 21.19 2.31
C PRO A 487 -7.66 20.24 1.85
N GLU A 488 -8.50 19.80 2.79
CA GLU A 488 -9.63 18.91 2.52
C GLU A 488 -10.60 19.48 1.50
N LYS A 489 -10.91 20.77 1.63
CA LYS A 489 -11.82 21.46 0.72
C LYS A 489 -11.34 21.40 -0.74
N ALA A 490 -10.06 21.64 -0.99
CA ALA A 490 -9.49 21.55 -2.35
C ALA A 490 -9.54 20.11 -2.87
N TYR A 491 -9.30 19.11 -2.01
CA TYR A 491 -9.38 17.71 -2.36
C TYR A 491 -10.78 17.32 -2.89
N TYR A 492 -11.84 17.77 -2.23
CA TYR A 492 -13.21 17.41 -2.61
C TYR A 492 -13.82 18.28 -3.70
N GLN A 493 -13.43 19.54 -3.81
CA GLN A 493 -13.90 20.41 -4.90
C GLN A 493 -13.54 19.84 -6.27
N SER A 494 -12.38 19.21 -6.41
CA SER A 494 -12.02 18.52 -7.65
C SER A 494 -12.96 17.36 -7.97
N VAL A 495 -13.39 16.55 -6.99
CA VAL A 495 -14.33 15.43 -7.21
C VAL A 495 -15.63 15.90 -7.84
N VAL A 496 -16.19 17.05 -7.39
CA VAL A 496 -17.43 17.62 -7.94
C VAL A 496 -17.29 17.95 -9.42
N THR A 497 -16.13 18.48 -9.82
CA THR A 497 -15.80 18.79 -11.21
C THR A 497 -15.82 17.53 -12.07
N TYR A 498 -15.12 16.50 -11.65
CA TYR A 498 -15.05 15.24 -12.39
C TYR A 498 -16.40 14.52 -12.44
N ASP A 499 -17.19 14.54 -11.38
CA ASP A 499 -18.55 13.97 -11.37
C ASP A 499 -19.47 14.64 -12.41
N GLU A 500 -19.34 15.94 -12.64
CA GLU A 500 -20.07 16.67 -13.70
C GLU A 500 -19.59 16.24 -15.07
N LEU A 501 -18.28 16.26 -15.31
CA LEU A 501 -17.70 15.92 -16.61
C LEU A 501 -17.91 14.45 -16.97
N ASN A 502 -17.87 13.53 -15.99
CA ASN A 502 -18.20 12.12 -16.19
C ASN A 502 -19.64 11.92 -16.68
N LYS A 503 -20.60 12.70 -16.17
CA LYS A 503 -21.99 12.64 -16.63
C LYS A 503 -22.10 13.13 -18.07
N ILE A 504 -21.31 14.12 -18.45
CA ILE A 504 -21.27 14.64 -19.83
C ILE A 504 -20.62 13.61 -20.75
N ALA A 505 -19.46 13.05 -20.38
CA ALA A 505 -18.77 12.01 -21.13
C ALA A 505 -19.68 10.77 -21.37
N LYS A 506 -20.38 10.33 -20.31
CA LYS A 506 -21.33 9.20 -20.42
C LYS A 506 -22.50 9.50 -21.35
N LYS A 507 -22.92 10.76 -21.46
CA LYS A 507 -24.01 11.16 -22.38
C LYS A 507 -23.50 11.33 -23.81
N ASP A 508 -22.25 11.79 -23.99
CA ASP A 508 -21.62 11.96 -25.30
C ASP A 508 -21.25 10.62 -25.95
N SER A 509 -20.81 9.64 -25.13
CA SER A 509 -20.32 8.36 -25.65
C SER A 509 -21.43 7.51 -26.24
N SER A 510 -21.18 6.97 -27.47
CA SER A 510 -21.96 5.89 -28.06
C SER A 510 -21.59 4.53 -27.46
N GLU A 511 -20.38 4.41 -26.92
CA GLU A 511 -19.84 3.17 -26.37
C GLU A 511 -20.38 2.89 -24.96
N LYS A 512 -20.72 1.62 -24.69
CA LYS A 512 -21.12 1.16 -23.37
C LYS A 512 -19.94 0.98 -22.42
N PHE A 513 -18.74 0.84 -22.97
CA PHE A 513 -17.48 0.75 -22.24
C PHE A 513 -16.44 1.66 -22.88
N TYR A 514 -15.82 2.47 -22.10
CA TYR A 514 -14.68 3.30 -22.46
C TYR A 514 -13.82 3.60 -21.22
N ARG A 515 -12.59 4.00 -21.45
CA ARG A 515 -11.70 4.56 -20.43
C ARG A 515 -11.46 6.04 -20.65
N ALA A 516 -11.03 6.68 -19.58
CA ALA A 516 -10.61 8.08 -19.60
C ALA A 516 -9.29 8.24 -18.85
N GLN A 517 -8.67 9.40 -19.03
CA GLN A 517 -7.45 9.79 -18.32
C GLN A 517 -7.53 11.25 -17.89
N THR A 518 -6.65 11.63 -16.97
CA THR A 518 -6.31 13.03 -16.68
C THR A 518 -5.00 13.36 -17.36
N ALA A 519 -4.88 14.53 -18.03
CA ALA A 519 -3.58 14.92 -18.59
C ALA A 519 -2.50 14.97 -17.51
N LEU A 520 -2.86 15.49 -16.33
CA LEU A 520 -2.03 15.49 -15.12
C LEU A 520 -2.76 14.73 -14.01
N TYR A 521 -2.17 13.67 -13.48
CA TYR A 521 -2.78 12.96 -12.35
C TYR A 521 -2.36 13.55 -11.01
N ASN A 522 -3.27 13.55 -10.04
CA ASN A 522 -2.94 13.82 -8.64
C ASN A 522 -2.44 12.54 -7.96
N THR A 523 -2.97 11.40 -8.40
CA THR A 523 -2.52 10.07 -8.02
C THR A 523 -2.75 9.11 -9.19
N LYS A 524 -1.93 8.07 -9.29
CA LYS A 524 -2.13 7.01 -10.30
C LYS A 524 -3.47 6.26 -10.12
N ASN A 525 -4.18 6.50 -9.02
CA ASN A 525 -5.53 5.99 -8.74
C ASN A 525 -6.63 7.05 -8.89
N ASP A 526 -6.41 8.07 -9.70
CA ASP A 526 -7.40 9.13 -9.97
C ASP A 526 -8.70 8.56 -10.57
N GLY A 527 -8.64 7.50 -11.35
CA GLY A 527 -9.84 6.80 -11.82
C GLY A 527 -10.75 6.36 -10.68
N ALA A 528 -10.17 5.78 -9.62
CA ALA A 528 -10.91 5.40 -8.41
C ALA A 528 -11.42 6.62 -7.62
N ARG A 529 -10.60 7.67 -7.52
CA ARG A 529 -10.95 8.91 -6.82
C ARG A 529 -12.07 9.67 -7.52
N TYR A 530 -12.02 9.73 -8.86
CA TYR A 530 -12.92 10.54 -9.70
C TYR A 530 -13.98 9.73 -10.43
N ARG A 531 -14.05 8.41 -10.21
CA ARG A 531 -15.10 7.50 -10.72
C ARG A 531 -15.15 7.37 -12.24
N TYR A 532 -13.99 7.16 -12.88
CA TYR A 532 -13.89 6.81 -14.29
C TYR A 532 -13.01 5.56 -14.50
N ASN A 533 -13.23 4.81 -15.57
CA ASN A 533 -12.40 3.67 -15.90
C ASN A 533 -11.00 4.16 -16.32
N SER A 534 -9.95 3.63 -15.73
CA SER A 534 -8.56 4.07 -15.92
C SER A 534 -7.61 2.92 -16.17
N ILE A 535 -6.56 3.18 -16.95
CA ILE A 535 -5.45 2.22 -17.10
C ILE A 535 -4.37 2.37 -16.03
N SER A 536 -4.34 3.49 -15.33
CA SER A 536 -3.34 3.79 -14.31
C SER A 536 -3.67 3.12 -12.98
N THR A 537 -2.64 2.73 -12.24
CA THR A 537 -2.78 2.24 -10.87
C THR A 537 -1.49 2.38 -10.06
N PHE A 538 -1.66 2.49 -8.74
CA PHE A 538 -0.62 2.29 -7.75
C PHE A 538 -1.18 1.40 -6.64
N CYS A 539 -0.78 0.13 -6.64
CA CYS A 539 -1.20 -0.82 -5.60
C CYS A 539 -0.29 -2.06 -5.55
N SER A 540 -0.23 -2.68 -4.37
CA SER A 540 0.60 -3.86 -4.12
C SER A 540 0.14 -5.15 -4.82
N VAL A 541 -1.02 -5.13 -5.48
CA VAL A 541 -1.56 -6.28 -6.23
C VAL A 541 -1.57 -6.03 -7.74
N SER A 542 -0.80 -5.05 -8.23
CA SER A 542 -0.63 -4.80 -9.65
C SER A 542 0.03 -5.98 -10.36
N LEU A 543 -0.49 -6.33 -11.55
CA LEU A 543 -0.03 -7.49 -12.31
C LEU A 543 1.36 -7.27 -12.90
N ALA A 544 2.29 -8.20 -12.67
CA ALA A 544 3.66 -8.14 -13.20
C ALA A 544 3.68 -8.17 -14.74
N SER A 545 2.81 -8.98 -15.36
CA SER A 545 2.70 -9.05 -16.83
C SER A 545 2.25 -7.72 -17.44
N THR A 546 1.28 -7.04 -16.81
CA THR A 546 0.81 -5.73 -17.26
C THR A 546 1.90 -4.67 -17.11
N GLN A 547 2.65 -4.66 -16.00
CA GLN A 547 3.79 -3.74 -15.84
C GLN A 547 4.82 -3.96 -16.95
N LYS A 548 5.20 -5.22 -17.19
CA LYS A 548 6.17 -5.58 -18.24
C LYS A 548 5.71 -5.13 -19.63
N TYR A 549 4.43 -5.30 -19.96
CA TYR A 549 3.90 -4.87 -21.24
C TYR A 549 3.81 -3.35 -21.38
N PHE A 550 3.41 -2.64 -20.31
CA PHE A 550 3.40 -1.17 -20.28
C PHE A 550 4.80 -0.59 -20.53
N ASP A 551 5.82 -1.16 -19.87
CA ASP A 551 7.21 -0.79 -20.12
C ASP A 551 7.59 -1.02 -21.60
N ALA A 552 7.23 -2.18 -22.15
CA ALA A 552 7.55 -2.54 -23.54
C ALA A 552 6.91 -1.61 -24.59
N ILE A 553 5.75 -1.04 -24.32
CA ILE A 553 5.06 -0.10 -25.21
C ILE A 553 5.34 1.37 -24.87
N GLY A 554 6.25 1.63 -23.92
CA GLY A 554 6.72 2.97 -23.58
C GLY A 554 5.83 3.76 -22.63
N LEU A 555 4.98 3.10 -21.85
CA LEU A 555 4.21 3.73 -20.78
C LEU A 555 5.01 3.76 -19.48
N GLN A 556 4.70 4.71 -18.62
CA GLN A 556 5.35 4.86 -17.32
C GLN A 556 5.09 3.65 -16.40
N VAL A 557 6.17 3.06 -15.89
CA VAL A 557 6.15 1.95 -14.94
C VAL A 557 7.09 2.24 -13.77
N SER A 558 6.68 1.86 -12.57
CA SER A 558 7.48 1.93 -11.34
C SER A 558 7.13 0.76 -10.42
N THR A 559 7.78 0.66 -9.28
CA THR A 559 7.49 -0.38 -8.29
C THR A 559 6.02 -0.33 -7.87
N ASN A 560 5.27 -1.42 -8.09
CA ASN A 560 3.85 -1.55 -7.77
C ASN A 560 2.93 -0.54 -8.46
N SER A 561 3.36 0.10 -9.55
CA SER A 561 2.56 1.11 -10.23
C SER A 561 2.86 1.20 -11.72
N TYR A 562 1.86 1.62 -12.48
CA TYR A 562 1.97 2.02 -13.87
C TYR A 562 0.92 3.09 -14.20
N SER A 563 1.15 3.85 -15.25
CA SER A 563 0.24 4.94 -15.61
C SER A 563 0.09 5.12 -17.11
N HIS A 564 -0.84 5.98 -17.48
CA HIS A 564 -1.10 6.38 -18.85
C HIS A 564 -0.05 7.33 -19.45
N TYR A 565 0.92 7.79 -18.64
CA TYR A 565 2.00 8.62 -19.19
C TYR A 565 2.83 7.84 -20.20
N GLY A 566 3.15 8.46 -21.31
CA GLY A 566 3.76 7.83 -22.45
C GLY A 566 2.76 7.30 -23.49
N LEU A 567 1.46 7.52 -23.29
CA LEU A 567 0.48 7.18 -24.33
C LEU A 567 0.81 7.88 -25.65
N THR A 568 0.64 7.12 -26.72
CA THR A 568 0.61 7.59 -28.10
C THR A 568 -0.82 7.46 -28.62
N PRO A 569 -1.18 8.06 -29.77
CA PRO A 569 -2.50 7.85 -30.37
C PRO A 569 -2.82 6.37 -30.59
N VAL A 570 -1.78 5.54 -30.85
CA VAL A 570 -1.92 4.09 -31.02
C VAL A 570 -2.28 3.41 -29.69
N THR A 571 -1.48 3.65 -28.65
CA THR A 571 -1.71 2.98 -27.35
C THR A 571 -2.96 3.48 -26.66
N ALA A 572 -3.31 4.75 -26.79
CA ALA A 572 -4.59 5.29 -26.32
C ALA A 572 -5.78 4.53 -26.94
N ALA A 573 -5.73 4.33 -28.25
CA ALA A 573 -6.76 3.58 -28.97
C ALA A 573 -6.79 2.11 -28.55
N LEU A 574 -5.64 1.43 -28.45
CA LEU A 574 -5.57 0.01 -28.04
C LEU A 574 -6.14 -0.23 -26.64
N TYR A 575 -6.05 0.75 -25.76
CA TYR A 575 -6.62 0.67 -24.41
C TYR A 575 -8.03 1.28 -24.29
N SER A 576 -8.69 1.58 -25.39
CA SER A 576 -10.07 2.11 -25.42
C SER A 576 -10.19 3.41 -24.58
N THR A 577 -9.18 4.26 -24.66
CA THR A 577 -9.22 5.60 -24.05
C THR A 577 -9.99 6.52 -24.97
N TYR A 578 -11.08 7.07 -24.48
CA TYR A 578 -12.00 7.92 -25.27
C TYR A 578 -12.01 9.36 -24.81
N TYR A 579 -11.67 9.63 -23.55
CA TYR A 579 -11.78 10.97 -22.99
C TYR A 579 -10.53 11.34 -22.19
N GLU A 580 -10.22 12.63 -22.22
CA GLU A 580 -9.19 13.24 -21.39
C GLU A 580 -9.77 14.42 -20.59
N TYR A 581 -9.39 14.49 -19.32
CA TYR A 581 -9.65 15.62 -18.44
C TYR A 581 -8.36 16.41 -18.28
N THR A 582 -8.38 17.72 -18.57
CA THR A 582 -7.19 18.57 -18.43
C THR A 582 -7.55 19.96 -17.91
N THR A 583 -6.64 20.54 -17.14
CA THR A 583 -6.69 21.95 -16.71
C THR A 583 -5.92 22.85 -17.68
N GLY A 584 -5.25 22.28 -18.68
CA GLY A 584 -4.46 22.94 -19.70
C GLY A 584 -4.82 22.49 -21.10
N GLU A 585 -3.82 22.42 -21.97
CA GLU A 585 -3.95 21.89 -23.32
C GLU A 585 -4.08 20.36 -23.28
N PRO A 586 -4.80 19.74 -24.21
CA PRO A 586 -4.93 18.29 -24.30
C PRO A 586 -3.62 17.64 -24.75
N THR A 587 -3.43 16.37 -24.36
CA THR A 587 -2.21 15.60 -24.66
C THR A 587 -1.96 15.47 -26.17
N PHE A 588 -3.01 15.28 -26.97
CA PHE A 588 -2.95 15.15 -28.43
C PHE A 588 -3.83 16.19 -29.10
N ALA A 589 -3.46 17.45 -29.00
CA ALA A 589 -4.28 18.62 -29.42
C ALA A 589 -4.91 18.50 -30.83
N LYS A 590 -4.26 17.80 -31.77
CA LYS A 590 -4.77 17.55 -33.12
C LYS A 590 -5.77 16.40 -33.20
N ASP A 591 -5.68 15.46 -32.27
CA ASP A 591 -6.45 14.22 -32.29
C ASP A 591 -7.59 14.23 -31.28
N GLU A 592 -7.83 15.37 -30.64
CA GLU A 592 -8.84 15.52 -29.61
C GLU A 592 -9.82 16.64 -29.92
N THR A 593 -11.08 16.41 -29.59
CA THR A 593 -12.16 17.39 -29.77
C THR A 593 -12.66 17.83 -28.41
N PHE A 594 -12.71 19.14 -28.18
CA PHE A 594 -13.30 19.73 -26.99
C PHE A 594 -14.79 19.40 -26.88
N ILE A 595 -15.21 18.90 -25.72
CA ILE A 595 -16.59 18.52 -25.44
C ILE A 595 -17.23 19.47 -24.42
N ALA A 596 -16.59 19.74 -23.29
CA ALA A 596 -17.16 20.58 -22.24
C ALA A 596 -16.08 21.11 -21.30
N ALA A 597 -16.45 22.08 -20.48
CA ALA A 597 -15.63 22.57 -19.37
C ALA A 597 -16.48 22.65 -18.10
N SER A 598 -15.84 22.43 -16.96
CA SER A 598 -16.44 22.65 -15.65
C SER A 598 -15.59 23.63 -14.83
N THR A 599 -16.29 24.57 -14.16
CA THR A 599 -15.67 25.57 -13.26
C THR A 599 -16.09 25.37 -11.81
N LYS A 600 -16.65 24.18 -11.48
CA LYS A 600 -17.13 23.89 -10.12
C LYS A 600 -16.01 23.61 -9.12
N GLY A 601 -14.87 23.19 -9.61
CA GLY A 601 -13.69 22.92 -8.81
C GLY A 601 -12.81 24.16 -8.59
N PRO A 602 -11.68 23.98 -7.90
CA PRO A 602 -10.72 25.04 -7.64
C PRO A 602 -10.03 25.53 -8.92
N THR A 603 -9.93 24.64 -9.93
CA THR A 603 -9.33 24.93 -11.23
C THR A 603 -10.31 24.54 -12.33
N PRO A 604 -10.54 25.40 -13.35
CA PRO A 604 -11.32 25.02 -14.52
C PRO A 604 -10.75 23.78 -15.17
N THR A 605 -11.60 22.82 -15.45
CA THR A 605 -11.20 21.54 -16.06
C THR A 605 -11.98 21.32 -17.33
N ASN A 606 -11.30 20.97 -18.40
CA ASN A 606 -11.84 20.68 -19.72
C ASN A 606 -11.96 19.18 -19.91
N LEU A 607 -12.94 18.78 -20.69
CA LEU A 607 -13.16 17.43 -21.20
C LEU A 607 -12.93 17.41 -22.68
N TYR A 608 -11.99 16.60 -23.14
CA TYR A 608 -11.72 16.33 -24.55
C TYR A 608 -12.05 14.89 -24.90
N LYS A 609 -12.33 14.63 -26.18
CA LYS A 609 -12.57 13.29 -26.73
C LYS A 609 -11.53 12.95 -27.76
N PHE A 610 -10.90 11.80 -27.62
CA PHE A 610 -9.99 11.24 -28.63
C PHE A 610 -10.77 10.87 -29.90
N ASN A 611 -10.33 11.34 -31.05
CA ASN A 611 -11.02 11.13 -32.32
C ASN A 611 -10.78 9.73 -32.92
N ARG A 612 -9.66 9.08 -32.54
CA ARG A 612 -9.17 7.83 -33.10
C ARG A 612 -9.18 6.66 -32.12
N SER A 613 -10.12 6.64 -31.18
CA SER A 613 -10.28 5.55 -30.22
C SER A 613 -10.74 4.24 -30.87
N LEU A 614 -10.40 3.11 -30.25
CA LEU A 614 -10.91 1.78 -30.59
C LEU A 614 -11.76 1.23 -29.44
N PRO A 615 -12.78 0.41 -29.72
CA PRO A 615 -13.60 -0.19 -28.67
C PRO A 615 -12.80 -1.21 -27.85
N LEU A 616 -13.43 -1.78 -26.81
CA LEU A 616 -12.82 -2.74 -25.88
C LEU A 616 -12.12 -3.92 -26.55
N GLY A 617 -12.60 -4.34 -27.71
CA GLY A 617 -12.00 -5.43 -28.48
C GLY A 617 -12.26 -5.31 -29.97
N PHE A 618 -11.42 -5.96 -30.76
CA PHE A 618 -11.50 -6.03 -32.22
C PHE A 618 -10.72 -7.24 -32.71
N MET A 619 -11.00 -7.69 -33.97
CA MET A 619 -10.29 -8.82 -34.53
C MET A 619 -8.88 -8.48 -34.99
N ILE A 620 -7.93 -9.36 -34.68
CA ILE A 620 -6.58 -9.36 -35.22
C ILE A 620 -6.26 -10.70 -35.87
N LYS A 621 -5.24 -10.73 -36.75
CA LYS A 621 -4.78 -11.97 -37.37
C LYS A 621 -4.25 -12.96 -36.34
N SER A 622 -4.46 -14.24 -36.58
CA SER A 622 -4.06 -15.34 -35.68
C SER A 622 -2.57 -15.36 -35.37
N ASN A 623 -1.71 -14.87 -36.28
CA ASN A 623 -0.25 -14.86 -36.12
C ASN A 623 0.32 -13.54 -35.64
N THR A 624 -0.51 -12.56 -35.28
CA THR A 624 -0.07 -11.24 -34.84
C THR A 624 0.88 -11.33 -33.64
N MET A 625 0.50 -12.07 -32.61
CA MET A 625 1.32 -12.24 -31.40
C MET A 625 2.65 -12.96 -31.68
N ALA A 626 2.64 -13.94 -32.57
CA ALA A 626 3.87 -14.66 -32.93
C ALA A 626 4.89 -13.78 -33.73
N LYS A 627 4.40 -12.71 -34.36
CA LYS A 627 5.22 -11.78 -35.14
C LYS A 627 5.55 -10.51 -34.38
N MET A 628 4.89 -10.26 -33.27
CA MET A 628 5.14 -9.08 -32.44
C MET A 628 6.54 -9.15 -31.82
N LYS A 629 7.32 -8.08 -31.99
CA LYS A 629 8.63 -7.94 -31.35
C LYS A 629 8.45 -7.17 -30.05
N THR A 630 8.96 -7.72 -28.96
CA THR A 630 8.93 -7.06 -27.63
C THR A 630 10.28 -6.60 -27.16
N ASP A 631 11.37 -7.12 -27.75
CA ASP A 631 12.74 -6.81 -27.32
C ASP A 631 13.65 -6.57 -28.55
N VAL A 632 14.57 -5.63 -28.41
CA VAL A 632 15.65 -5.36 -29.36
C VAL A 632 16.99 -5.58 -28.63
N ILE A 633 17.92 -6.28 -29.25
CA ILE A 633 19.27 -6.50 -28.71
C ILE A 633 20.11 -5.28 -29.05
N VAL A 634 20.71 -4.65 -28.06
CA VAL A 634 21.62 -3.52 -28.21
C VAL A 634 22.92 -3.83 -27.48
N GLU A 635 24.06 -3.53 -28.09
CA GLU A 635 25.33 -3.57 -27.41
C GLU A 635 25.52 -2.33 -26.53
N GLN A 636 25.60 -2.52 -25.23
CA GLN A 636 25.80 -1.44 -24.26
C GLN A 636 27.13 -1.63 -23.51
N SER A 637 27.83 -0.54 -23.24
CA SER A 637 29.02 -0.57 -22.43
C SER A 637 28.75 -1.10 -21.02
N GLU A 638 29.51 -2.11 -20.59
CA GLU A 638 29.40 -2.64 -19.22
C GLU A 638 29.94 -1.61 -18.22
N THR A 639 29.13 -1.14 -17.29
CA THR A 639 29.55 -0.18 -16.26
C THR A 639 30.03 -0.88 -14.98
N GLY A 640 31.04 -0.33 -14.34
CA GLY A 640 31.52 -0.76 -13.03
C GLY A 640 30.59 -0.31 -11.89
N LYS A 641 30.86 -0.77 -10.66
CA LYS A 641 30.12 -0.34 -9.44
C LYS A 641 30.28 1.16 -9.13
N ASP A 642 31.23 1.81 -9.77
CA ASP A 642 31.58 3.24 -9.71
C ASP A 642 30.89 4.07 -10.81
N GLY A 643 30.03 3.43 -11.63
CA GLY A 643 29.32 4.09 -12.73
C GLY A 643 30.17 4.36 -13.98
N GLN A 644 31.48 3.97 -13.99
CA GLN A 644 32.36 4.16 -15.15
C GLN A 644 32.32 2.95 -16.09
N PRO A 645 32.46 3.16 -17.41
CA PRO A 645 32.59 2.08 -18.38
C PRO A 645 33.75 1.14 -18.06
N LYS A 646 33.48 -0.17 -18.01
CA LYS A 646 34.53 -1.16 -17.87
C LYS A 646 35.32 -1.25 -19.19
N THR A 647 36.64 -1.29 -19.08
CA THR A 647 37.52 -1.52 -20.22
C THR A 647 38.23 -2.86 -20.09
N ASP A 648 38.53 -3.47 -21.26
CA ASP A 648 39.33 -4.66 -21.34
C ASP A 648 40.81 -4.36 -21.07
N LYS A 649 41.68 -5.38 -21.13
CA LYS A 649 43.12 -5.25 -20.92
C LYS A 649 43.81 -4.35 -21.95
N ASN A 650 43.13 -4.03 -23.06
CA ASN A 650 43.64 -3.19 -24.16
C ASN A 650 43.07 -1.77 -24.12
N GLY A 651 42.26 -1.44 -23.11
CA GLY A 651 41.58 -0.14 -22.94
C GLY A 651 40.33 0.03 -23.80
N GLN A 652 39.81 -1.04 -24.43
CA GLN A 652 38.56 -1.00 -25.16
C GLN A 652 37.39 -1.24 -24.21
N GLN A 653 36.29 -0.53 -24.41
CA GLN A 653 35.05 -0.72 -23.58
C GLN A 653 34.52 -2.15 -23.77
N ILE A 654 34.23 -2.80 -22.66
CA ILE A 654 33.61 -4.10 -22.68
C ILE A 654 32.13 -3.87 -22.99
N MET A 655 31.71 -4.33 -24.19
CA MET A 655 30.31 -4.28 -24.60
C MET A 655 29.57 -5.52 -24.14
N LYS A 656 28.36 -5.34 -23.66
CA LYS A 656 27.45 -6.41 -23.26
C LYS A 656 26.19 -6.30 -24.09
N GLU A 657 25.72 -7.42 -24.62
CA GLU A 657 24.38 -7.46 -25.20
C GLU A 657 23.35 -7.24 -24.11
N VAL A 658 22.58 -6.18 -24.24
CA VAL A 658 21.46 -5.83 -23.35
C VAL A 658 20.19 -5.85 -24.18
N TYR A 659 19.16 -6.52 -23.66
CA TYR A 659 17.83 -6.43 -24.26
C TYR A 659 17.25 -5.07 -23.88
N VAL A 660 17.12 -4.20 -24.86
CA VAL A 660 16.48 -2.90 -24.72
C VAL A 660 15.21 -2.91 -25.58
N THR A 661 14.14 -2.44 -25.01
CA THR A 661 12.87 -2.33 -25.74
C THR A 661 12.80 -0.98 -26.44
N ASP A 662 12.65 -1.00 -27.76
CA ASP A 662 12.24 0.19 -28.52
C ASP A 662 10.70 0.22 -28.56
N PRO A 663 10.04 1.09 -27.81
CA PRO A 663 8.59 1.06 -27.66
C PRO A 663 7.85 1.39 -28.97
N PHE A 664 8.47 2.15 -29.87
CA PHE A 664 7.89 2.45 -31.18
C PHE A 664 7.97 1.25 -32.13
N ALA A 665 9.07 0.52 -32.07
CA ALA A 665 9.22 -0.73 -32.82
C ALA A 665 8.21 -1.80 -32.34
N VAL A 666 7.93 -1.87 -31.05
CA VAL A 666 6.90 -2.75 -30.48
C VAL A 666 5.51 -2.35 -31.00
N GLN A 667 5.16 -1.08 -30.93
CA GLN A 667 3.88 -0.57 -31.42
C GLN A 667 3.74 -0.78 -32.94
N ASN A 668 4.77 -0.45 -33.73
CA ASN A 668 4.79 -0.73 -35.16
C ASN A 668 4.62 -2.22 -35.49
N SER A 669 5.31 -3.08 -34.73
CA SER A 669 5.22 -4.52 -34.91
C SER A 669 3.80 -5.03 -34.68
N PHE A 670 3.10 -4.50 -33.68
CA PHE A 670 1.69 -4.83 -33.45
C PHE A 670 0.80 -4.37 -34.62
N VAL A 671 0.83 -3.09 -34.96
CA VAL A 671 -0.08 -2.51 -35.96
C VAL A 671 0.14 -3.07 -37.36
N THR A 672 1.40 -3.32 -37.74
CA THR A 672 1.75 -3.91 -39.02
C THR A 672 1.25 -5.34 -39.18
N ASN A 673 1.22 -6.11 -38.10
CA ASN A 673 0.82 -7.51 -38.16
C ASN A 673 -0.64 -7.75 -37.80
N SER A 674 -1.35 -6.77 -37.23
CA SER A 674 -2.73 -6.94 -36.72
C SER A 674 -3.78 -7.06 -37.80
N SER A 675 -3.59 -6.46 -38.97
CA SER A 675 -4.55 -6.45 -40.06
C SER A 675 -3.92 -6.79 -41.43
N SER A 676 -4.76 -6.99 -42.47
CA SER A 676 -4.27 -7.24 -43.81
C SER A 676 -3.57 -6.03 -44.43
N ASN A 677 -3.97 -4.84 -44.04
CA ASN A 677 -3.45 -3.57 -44.53
C ASN A 677 -2.60 -2.86 -43.45
N GLY A 678 -2.03 -3.59 -42.49
CA GLY A 678 -1.17 -3.05 -41.45
C GLY A 678 0.11 -2.48 -42.06
N VAL A 679 0.43 -1.25 -41.69
CA VAL A 679 1.65 -0.52 -42.09
C VAL A 679 2.28 0.09 -40.83
N PRO A 680 3.58 0.35 -40.84
CA PRO A 680 4.22 1.12 -39.76
C PRO A 680 3.61 2.52 -39.66
N VAL A 681 3.38 2.98 -38.44
CA VAL A 681 2.81 4.29 -38.12
C VAL A 681 3.81 5.22 -37.44
N PHE A 682 4.93 4.70 -36.98
CA PHE A 682 6.05 5.45 -36.46
C PHE A 682 7.24 5.27 -37.41
N HIS A 683 7.81 6.37 -37.87
CA HIS A 683 8.95 6.39 -38.78
C HIS A 683 10.17 6.97 -38.08
N LYS A 684 11.24 6.20 -38.03
CA LYS A 684 12.45 6.57 -37.29
C LYS A 684 13.07 7.87 -37.82
N LEU A 685 13.43 8.73 -36.90
CA LEU A 685 14.18 9.94 -37.16
C LEU A 685 15.67 9.73 -36.88
N GLN A 686 16.54 10.51 -37.52
CA GLN A 686 17.95 10.52 -37.22
C GLN A 686 18.18 11.02 -35.80
N SER A 687 18.91 10.25 -35.00
CA SER A 687 19.30 10.64 -33.64
C SER A 687 20.71 10.21 -33.32
N GLU A 688 21.53 11.15 -32.86
CA GLU A 688 22.93 10.91 -32.50
C GLU A 688 23.30 11.78 -31.31
N ASN A 689 23.98 11.18 -30.31
CA ASN A 689 24.53 11.88 -29.13
C ASN A 689 23.54 12.85 -28.43
N GLY A 690 22.28 12.42 -28.25
CA GLY A 690 21.26 13.24 -27.60
C GLY A 690 20.66 14.34 -28.47
N THR A 691 21.05 14.38 -29.75
CA THR A 691 20.46 15.29 -30.73
C THR A 691 19.56 14.51 -31.70
N ILE A 692 18.33 14.93 -31.85
CA ILE A 692 17.37 14.40 -32.81
C ILE A 692 17.31 15.37 -34.00
N THR A 693 17.43 14.85 -35.21
CA THR A 693 17.18 15.64 -36.41
C THR A 693 15.83 15.24 -37.00
N ALA A 694 14.95 16.17 -37.25
CA ALA A 694 13.66 15.97 -37.89
C ALA A 694 13.80 15.60 -39.38
N THR A 695 14.53 14.48 -39.61
CA THR A 695 14.78 13.87 -40.92
C THR A 695 14.66 12.37 -40.76
N LEU A 696 14.01 11.72 -41.72
CA LEU A 696 13.81 10.27 -41.68
C LEU A 696 15.15 9.53 -41.74
N ASP A 697 15.29 8.54 -40.87
CA ASP A 697 16.44 7.64 -40.89
C ASP A 697 16.28 6.58 -41.97
N THR A 698 16.90 6.81 -43.12
CA THR A 698 16.80 5.91 -44.29
C THR A 698 17.44 4.54 -44.06
N SER A 699 18.18 4.34 -42.99
CA SER A 699 18.75 3.04 -42.62
C SER A 699 17.72 2.08 -42.06
N ASP A 700 16.59 2.59 -41.52
CA ASP A 700 15.48 1.79 -40.99
C ASP A 700 14.40 1.53 -42.06
N ALA A 701 14.68 0.56 -42.95
CA ALA A 701 13.75 0.21 -44.02
C ALA A 701 12.41 -0.36 -43.53
N THR A 702 12.35 -0.87 -42.29
CA THR A 702 11.13 -1.49 -41.73
C THR A 702 10.12 -0.45 -41.25
N SER A 703 10.57 0.64 -40.67
CA SER A 703 9.74 1.77 -40.25
C SER A 703 9.45 2.75 -41.38
N ASN A 704 10.38 2.92 -42.32
CA ASN A 704 10.33 3.97 -43.35
C ASN A 704 9.81 3.50 -44.72
N ALA A 705 9.39 2.22 -44.86
CA ALA A 705 8.98 1.66 -46.16
C ALA A 705 7.86 2.46 -46.87
N ASN A 706 6.99 3.15 -46.14
CA ASN A 706 5.89 3.94 -46.65
C ASN A 706 5.97 5.41 -46.24
N ALA A 707 7.05 5.83 -45.56
CA ALA A 707 7.20 7.21 -45.10
C ALA A 707 7.38 8.18 -46.27
N LYS A 708 6.63 9.29 -46.24
CA LYS A 708 6.77 10.39 -47.19
C LYS A 708 7.48 11.55 -46.51
N GLU A 709 8.38 12.21 -47.24
CA GLU A 709 8.94 13.48 -46.77
C GLU A 709 7.81 14.49 -46.55
N GLN A 710 7.81 15.08 -45.36
CA GLN A 710 6.83 16.05 -44.93
C GLN A 710 7.53 17.39 -44.66
N LYS A 711 6.75 18.48 -44.61
CA LYS A 711 7.26 19.77 -44.17
C LYS A 711 7.43 19.91 -42.67
N THR A 712 6.61 19.16 -41.92
CA THR A 712 6.63 19.07 -40.46
C THR A 712 6.46 17.62 -40.05
N TYR A 713 7.09 17.22 -38.98
CA TYR A 713 6.95 15.89 -38.36
C TYR A 713 6.36 16.03 -36.96
N ASP A 714 5.41 15.21 -36.62
CA ASP A 714 4.88 15.06 -35.26
C ASP A 714 5.80 14.12 -34.49
N VAL A 715 6.63 14.67 -33.60
CA VAL A 715 7.81 14.01 -33.06
C VAL A 715 7.52 13.44 -31.68
N TYR A 716 7.82 12.15 -31.55
CA TYR A 716 7.83 11.41 -30.31
C TYR A 716 9.26 10.89 -30.06
N PHE A 717 9.64 10.81 -28.78
CA PHE A 717 10.89 10.17 -28.43
C PHE A 717 10.79 9.36 -27.14
N TYR A 718 11.69 8.42 -26.97
CA TYR A 718 11.86 7.65 -25.75
C TYR A 718 13.34 7.67 -25.35
N CYS A 719 13.61 8.02 -24.12
CA CYS A 719 14.97 8.17 -23.60
C CYS A 719 15.03 7.57 -22.19
N MET A 720 16.02 6.68 -21.97
CA MET A 720 16.33 6.19 -20.64
C MET A 720 17.19 7.25 -19.94
N THR A 721 16.63 8.01 -19.02
CA THR A 721 17.34 9.04 -18.27
C THR A 721 17.26 8.81 -16.78
N SER A 722 18.37 9.08 -16.07
CA SER A 722 18.41 9.19 -14.61
C SER A 722 18.23 10.62 -14.12
N SER A 723 18.12 11.59 -15.03
CA SER A 723 17.94 13.01 -14.72
C SER A 723 16.54 13.26 -14.18
N GLU A 724 16.45 14.15 -13.20
CA GLU A 724 15.15 14.56 -12.61
C GLU A 724 14.36 15.47 -13.54
N SER A 725 15.02 16.10 -14.52
CA SER A 725 14.41 16.95 -15.53
C SER A 725 15.08 16.73 -16.89
N LEU A 726 14.30 16.70 -17.95
CA LEU A 726 14.77 16.61 -19.32
C LEU A 726 14.24 17.82 -20.09
N THR A 727 15.13 18.57 -20.72
CA THR A 727 14.79 19.73 -21.57
C THR A 727 15.12 19.39 -23.02
N ALA A 728 14.21 19.72 -23.94
CA ALA A 728 14.44 19.66 -25.36
C ALA A 728 14.53 21.09 -25.95
N THR A 729 15.61 21.38 -26.67
CA THR A 729 15.80 22.68 -27.33
C THR A 729 15.73 22.50 -28.85
N ILE A 730 14.82 23.18 -29.49
CA ILE A 730 14.62 23.11 -30.95
C ILE A 730 15.42 24.22 -31.63
N ASN A 731 16.33 23.81 -32.56
CA ASN A 731 17.22 24.72 -33.33
C ASN A 731 18.06 25.69 -32.46
N GLY A 732 18.22 25.41 -31.16
CA GLY A 732 18.95 26.28 -30.24
C GLY A 732 18.25 27.60 -29.89
N THR A 733 16.99 27.79 -30.26
CA THR A 733 16.22 29.04 -30.04
C THR A 733 14.97 28.88 -29.22
N GLU A 734 14.45 27.69 -29.06
CA GLU A 734 13.22 27.42 -28.34
C GLU A 734 13.46 26.27 -27.36
N GLU A 735 13.42 26.57 -26.05
CA GLU A 735 13.43 25.56 -25.00
C GLU A 735 11.99 25.04 -24.81
N VAL A 736 11.76 23.81 -25.21
CA VAL A 736 10.58 23.07 -24.79
C VAL A 736 10.95 22.32 -23.51
N ASN A 737 10.51 22.80 -22.37
CA ASN A 737 10.68 22.10 -21.11
C ASN A 737 9.76 20.87 -21.12
N LEU A 738 10.39 19.71 -21.33
CA LEU A 738 9.75 18.41 -21.15
C LEU A 738 9.89 18.06 -19.67
N GLU A 739 9.00 18.60 -18.87
CA GLU A 739 9.06 18.42 -17.44
C GLU A 739 8.56 17.04 -17.03
N LYS A 740 9.36 16.34 -16.21
CA LYS A 740 8.89 15.21 -15.41
C LYS A 740 7.87 15.70 -14.41
N GLU A 741 6.68 15.15 -14.46
CA GLU A 741 5.65 15.49 -13.51
C GLU A 741 6.02 15.06 -12.09
N THR A 742 5.91 15.98 -11.16
CA THR A 742 5.81 15.68 -9.74
C THR A 742 4.45 15.06 -9.48
N ILE A 743 4.44 13.80 -9.03
CA ILE A 743 3.37 13.39 -8.13
C ILE A 743 3.41 14.42 -7.01
N ALA A 744 2.28 15.03 -6.70
CA ALA A 744 2.20 15.96 -5.61
C ALA A 744 2.71 15.24 -4.35
N ASP A 745 4.00 15.39 -4.08
CA ASP A 745 4.56 14.97 -2.81
C ASP A 745 3.88 15.85 -1.78
N GLU A 746 3.39 15.25 -0.72
CA GLU A 746 2.72 15.95 0.37
C GLU A 746 3.59 17.05 1.01
N ASN A 747 4.85 17.18 0.60
CA ASN A 747 5.82 18.21 1.01
C ASN A 747 6.20 19.20 -0.11
N ALA A 748 5.62 19.08 -1.31
CA ALA A 748 5.91 20.00 -2.39
C ALA A 748 5.25 21.35 -2.11
N VAL A 749 6.06 22.33 -1.77
CA VAL A 749 5.68 23.75 -1.81
C VAL A 749 5.21 24.07 -3.23
N THR A 750 3.95 24.48 -3.37
CA THR A 750 3.39 24.98 -4.63
C THR A 750 4.22 26.17 -5.12
N THR A 751 5.19 25.92 -5.98
CA THR A 751 5.72 26.96 -6.85
C THR A 751 4.72 27.13 -7.98
N THR A 752 4.14 28.32 -8.09
CA THR A 752 3.37 28.73 -9.23
C THR A 752 4.20 28.55 -10.50
N ALA A 753 3.94 27.49 -11.23
CA ALA A 753 4.55 27.25 -12.51
C ALA A 753 4.06 28.32 -13.49
N GLY A 754 4.98 29.01 -14.14
CA GLY A 754 4.69 29.80 -15.32
C GLY A 754 4.14 28.90 -16.43
N ALA A 755 3.37 29.43 -17.33
CA ALA A 755 2.46 28.75 -18.26
C ALA A 755 3.10 27.75 -19.26
N ASN A 756 4.36 27.34 -19.12
CA ASN A 756 5.06 26.46 -20.06
C ASN A 756 6.08 25.50 -19.42
N SER A 757 5.93 25.13 -18.15
CA SER A 757 6.86 24.21 -17.51
C SER A 757 6.15 22.98 -16.95
N LYS A 758 6.55 21.76 -17.38
CA LYS A 758 6.14 20.47 -16.85
C LYS A 758 7.38 19.83 -16.23
N THR A 759 7.42 19.62 -14.89
CA THR A 759 8.53 18.97 -14.17
C THR A 759 8.19 17.55 -13.79
N PHE A 760 9.04 16.60 -14.14
CA PHE A 760 8.90 15.20 -13.79
C PHE A 760 9.85 14.87 -12.62
N ASN A 761 9.35 14.64 -11.44
CA ASN A 761 10.14 14.31 -10.25
C ASN A 761 9.95 12.85 -9.80
N GLU A 762 10.28 11.88 -10.65
CA GLU A 762 10.53 10.52 -10.18
C GLU A 762 11.82 9.98 -10.80
N THR A 763 12.74 9.55 -9.96
CA THR A 763 13.87 8.71 -10.35
C THR A 763 13.34 7.40 -10.95
N ASN A 764 13.66 7.11 -12.21
CA ASN A 764 13.31 5.92 -13.01
C ASN A 764 11.96 5.93 -13.74
N THR A 765 11.54 7.04 -14.33
CA THR A 765 10.37 7.04 -15.20
C THR A 765 10.76 7.19 -16.66
N ASN A 766 11.12 6.07 -17.25
CA ASN A 766 11.29 6.00 -18.70
C ASN A 766 9.90 5.84 -19.32
N HIS A 767 9.49 6.78 -20.16
CA HIS A 767 8.27 6.70 -20.95
C HIS A 767 8.37 7.55 -22.21
N ILE A 768 7.50 7.31 -23.18
CA ILE A 768 7.46 8.09 -24.41
C ILE A 768 7.08 9.55 -24.08
N CYS A 769 7.81 10.48 -24.68
CA CYS A 769 7.54 11.92 -24.61
C CYS A 769 7.09 12.41 -25.98
N HIS A 770 6.14 13.33 -26.00
CA HIS A 770 5.62 13.99 -27.21
C HIS A 770 6.13 15.41 -27.28
N ILE A 771 6.82 15.76 -28.37
CA ILE A 771 7.32 17.12 -28.64
C ILE A 771 6.25 17.94 -29.38
N GLY A 772 5.53 17.28 -30.30
CA GLY A 772 4.62 17.92 -31.22
C GLY A 772 5.25 18.19 -32.60
N ASP A 773 4.68 19.14 -33.34
CA ASP A 773 5.12 19.43 -34.69
C ASP A 773 6.47 20.14 -34.76
N VAL A 774 7.40 19.53 -35.45
CA VAL A 774 8.74 20.07 -35.71
C VAL A 774 8.99 20.18 -37.21
N ALA A 775 9.49 21.34 -37.67
CA ALA A 775 9.80 21.53 -39.07
C ALA A 775 10.89 20.57 -39.57
N ALA A 776 10.73 20.03 -40.76
CA ALA A 776 11.69 19.13 -41.37
C ALA A 776 13.11 19.73 -41.40
N GLY A 777 14.12 18.96 -41.06
CA GLY A 777 15.52 19.38 -40.97
C GLY A 777 15.87 20.14 -39.68
N SER A 778 14.94 20.42 -38.80
CA SER A 778 15.23 21.02 -37.49
C SER A 778 15.98 20.05 -36.60
N THR A 779 16.83 20.58 -35.71
CA THR A 779 17.53 19.81 -34.69
C THR A 779 16.89 20.01 -33.35
N ILE A 780 16.75 18.93 -32.58
CA ILE A 780 16.24 18.92 -31.22
C ILE A 780 17.34 18.38 -30.34
N THR A 781 17.83 19.17 -29.39
CA THR A 781 18.89 18.77 -28.47
C THR A 781 18.29 18.51 -27.10
N LEU A 782 18.56 17.34 -26.53
CA LEU A 782 18.13 16.92 -25.18
C LEU A 782 19.21 17.29 -24.16
N SER A 783 18.79 17.74 -22.98
CA SER A 783 19.71 18.12 -21.89
C SER A 783 20.51 16.96 -21.31
N ASP A 784 19.97 15.73 -21.39
CA ASP A 784 20.68 14.50 -20.99
C ASP A 784 21.10 13.72 -22.23
N THR A 785 22.42 13.70 -22.48
CA THR A 785 23.01 13.03 -23.64
C THR A 785 23.58 11.64 -23.36
N SER A 786 23.46 11.17 -22.09
CA SER A 786 24.05 9.89 -21.64
C SER A 786 23.21 8.66 -21.95
N SER A 787 21.97 8.84 -22.43
CA SER A 787 20.97 7.80 -22.52
C SER A 787 20.69 7.32 -23.93
N VAL A 788 20.26 6.06 -24.07
CA VAL A 788 19.74 5.54 -25.35
C VAL A 788 18.46 6.28 -25.67
N CYS A 789 18.39 6.89 -26.83
CA CYS A 789 17.24 7.68 -27.27
C CYS A 789 16.74 7.16 -28.62
N TYR A 790 15.44 6.91 -28.68
CA TYR A 790 14.70 6.58 -29.89
C TYR A 790 13.78 7.75 -30.24
N ALA A 791 13.88 8.25 -31.45
CA ALA A 791 13.03 9.33 -31.93
C ALA A 791 12.28 8.92 -33.21
N TYR A 792 11.00 9.20 -33.26
CA TYR A 792 10.12 8.81 -34.34
C TYR A 792 9.17 9.92 -34.71
N ALA A 793 8.82 10.00 -36.00
CA ALA A 793 7.73 10.77 -36.51
C ALA A 793 6.45 9.91 -36.56
N PHE A 794 5.34 10.42 -36.07
CA PHE A 794 4.05 9.74 -36.15
C PHE A 794 3.39 10.06 -37.50
N ASP A 795 2.89 9.00 -38.19
CA ASP A 795 2.14 9.11 -39.44
C ASP A 795 0.64 8.93 -39.15
N SER A 796 -0.05 10.04 -39.02
CA SER A 796 -1.49 10.07 -38.73
C SER A 796 -2.35 9.47 -39.82
N ASP A 797 -1.92 9.61 -41.12
CA ASP A 797 -2.67 9.06 -42.25
C ASP A 797 -2.56 7.53 -42.30
N ALA A 798 -1.37 7.00 -42.03
CA ALA A 798 -1.16 5.57 -41.89
C ALA A 798 -1.96 5.00 -40.72
N TRP A 799 -1.98 5.71 -39.58
CA TRP A 799 -2.78 5.30 -38.44
C TRP A 799 -4.27 5.31 -38.71
N ASP A 800 -4.80 6.30 -39.41
CA ASP A 800 -6.22 6.35 -39.80
C ASP A 800 -6.63 5.10 -40.59
N GLN A 801 -5.79 4.65 -41.51
CA GLN A 801 -6.06 3.45 -42.29
C GLN A 801 -6.09 2.18 -41.44
N VAL A 802 -5.13 2.04 -40.53
CA VAL A 802 -5.05 0.89 -39.62
C VAL A 802 -6.23 0.90 -38.64
N GLN A 803 -6.50 2.05 -38.02
CA GLN A 803 -7.57 2.22 -37.05
C GLN A 803 -8.94 1.91 -37.65
N GLN A 804 -9.25 2.43 -38.86
CA GLN A 804 -10.49 2.14 -39.57
C GLN A 804 -10.65 0.65 -39.87
N ASN A 805 -9.56 -0.02 -40.25
CA ASN A 805 -9.58 -1.46 -40.51
C ASN A 805 -9.87 -2.25 -39.23
N LEU A 806 -9.18 -1.95 -38.12
CA LEU A 806 -9.45 -2.60 -36.84
C LEU A 806 -10.87 -2.31 -36.33
N ASN A 807 -11.34 -1.09 -36.48
CA ASN A 807 -12.68 -0.69 -36.07
C ASN A 807 -13.81 -1.36 -36.90
N SER A 808 -13.54 -1.73 -38.17
CA SER A 808 -14.51 -2.41 -39.00
C SER A 808 -14.87 -3.84 -38.50
N GLN A 809 -14.05 -4.41 -37.65
CA GLN A 809 -14.24 -5.73 -37.02
C GLN A 809 -14.21 -5.60 -35.48
N ALA A 810 -14.87 -4.58 -34.97
CA ALA A 810 -14.90 -4.26 -33.55
C ALA A 810 -15.97 -5.06 -32.80
N LEU A 811 -15.67 -5.38 -31.54
CA LEU A 811 -16.63 -5.92 -30.58
C LEU A 811 -17.59 -4.79 -30.16
N LYS A 812 -18.85 -4.91 -30.50
CA LYS A 812 -19.89 -4.01 -30.05
C LYS A 812 -20.35 -4.42 -28.65
N VAL A 813 -19.91 -3.71 -27.64
CA VAL A 813 -20.32 -3.96 -26.25
C VAL A 813 -21.79 -3.58 -26.08
N THR A 814 -22.63 -4.53 -25.73
CA THR A 814 -24.08 -4.32 -25.50
C THR A 814 -24.40 -4.06 -24.04
N ASN A 815 -23.60 -4.64 -23.11
CA ASN A 815 -23.75 -4.45 -21.68
C ASN A 815 -22.37 -4.52 -21.01
N ALA A 816 -22.05 -3.53 -20.17
CA ALA A 816 -20.82 -3.49 -19.40
C ALA A 816 -21.14 -3.29 -17.92
N LYS A 817 -20.83 -4.30 -17.13
CA LYS A 817 -20.82 -4.28 -15.67
C LYS A 817 -19.43 -4.63 -15.17
N GLU A 818 -19.13 -4.34 -13.92
CA GLU A 818 -17.80 -4.54 -13.34
C GLU A 818 -17.19 -5.93 -13.61
N ALA A 819 -17.90 -7.01 -13.26
CA ALA A 819 -17.43 -8.40 -13.44
C ALA A 819 -18.08 -9.13 -14.61
N LYS A 820 -18.81 -8.43 -15.47
CA LYS A 820 -19.49 -9.04 -16.63
C LYS A 820 -19.59 -8.06 -17.79
N ILE A 821 -19.08 -8.46 -18.95
CA ILE A 821 -19.22 -7.72 -20.20
C ILE A 821 -19.88 -8.62 -21.23
N GLU A 822 -20.84 -8.09 -21.96
CA GLU A 822 -21.55 -8.75 -23.03
C GLU A 822 -21.45 -7.92 -24.30
N GLY A 823 -21.27 -8.57 -25.43
CA GLY A 823 -21.15 -7.91 -26.72
C GLY A 823 -21.42 -8.86 -27.88
N GLU A 824 -21.46 -8.30 -29.08
CA GLU A 824 -21.63 -9.02 -30.34
C GLU A 824 -20.53 -8.58 -31.32
N ILE A 825 -20.12 -9.51 -32.22
CA ILE A 825 -19.09 -9.24 -33.20
C ILE A 825 -19.36 -10.03 -34.49
N ASP A 826 -19.12 -9.38 -35.64
CA ASP A 826 -19.19 -9.96 -36.96
C ASP A 826 -17.78 -10.26 -37.47
N VAL A 827 -17.35 -11.53 -37.37
CA VAL A 827 -16.01 -11.98 -37.75
C VAL A 827 -15.98 -12.30 -39.25
N GLN A 828 -15.17 -11.56 -40.00
CA GLN A 828 -15.02 -11.74 -41.42
C GLN A 828 -14.11 -12.90 -41.81
N GLU A 829 -13.04 -13.12 -41.01
CA GLU A 829 -12.06 -14.18 -41.21
C GLU A 829 -11.67 -14.75 -39.84
N ASN A 830 -11.28 -16.02 -39.80
CA ASN A 830 -10.79 -16.63 -38.56
C ASN A 830 -9.60 -15.85 -37.99
N GLY A 831 -9.65 -15.56 -36.71
CA GLY A 831 -8.63 -14.76 -36.08
C GLY A 831 -8.69 -14.81 -34.55
N VAL A 832 -8.09 -13.81 -33.93
CA VAL A 832 -8.13 -13.65 -32.48
C VAL A 832 -8.86 -12.34 -32.16
N LEU A 833 -9.85 -12.41 -31.31
CA LEU A 833 -10.41 -11.23 -30.68
C LEU A 833 -9.40 -10.70 -29.68
N TYR A 834 -8.76 -9.59 -30.01
CA TYR A 834 -7.99 -8.78 -29.07
C TYR A 834 -8.95 -8.08 -28.13
N THR A 835 -8.61 -8.02 -26.85
CA THR A 835 -9.31 -7.14 -25.91
C THR A 835 -8.29 -6.37 -25.06
N SER A 836 -8.65 -5.18 -24.65
CA SER A 836 -7.86 -4.40 -23.67
C SER A 836 -8.19 -4.77 -22.21
N ILE A 837 -8.70 -5.98 -21.99
CA ILE A 837 -8.97 -6.56 -20.67
C ILE A 837 -7.68 -7.17 -20.14
N PRO A 838 -7.18 -6.84 -18.94
CA PRO A 838 -6.04 -7.53 -18.36
C PRO A 838 -6.28 -9.03 -18.20
N PHE A 839 -5.26 -9.83 -18.58
CA PHE A 839 -5.35 -11.27 -18.50
C PHE A 839 -5.23 -11.76 -17.07
N GLU A 840 -6.30 -12.35 -16.56
CA GLU A 840 -6.33 -13.03 -15.27
C GLU A 840 -7.11 -14.35 -15.40
N LYS A 841 -6.67 -15.40 -14.70
CA LYS A 841 -7.33 -16.72 -14.73
C LYS A 841 -8.77 -16.70 -14.19
N GLY A 842 -9.16 -15.64 -13.50
CA GLY A 842 -10.53 -15.44 -13.03
C GLY A 842 -11.55 -15.18 -14.14
N TRP A 843 -11.12 -14.82 -15.34
CA TRP A 843 -11.97 -14.63 -16.50
C TRP A 843 -12.44 -15.96 -17.08
N SER A 844 -13.73 -16.05 -17.32
CA SER A 844 -14.35 -17.10 -18.15
C SER A 844 -15.05 -16.42 -19.32
N VAL A 845 -14.77 -16.88 -20.55
CA VAL A 845 -15.37 -16.34 -21.77
C VAL A 845 -16.30 -17.37 -22.37
N TYR A 846 -17.48 -16.90 -22.80
CA TYR A 846 -18.48 -17.67 -23.46
C TYR A 846 -18.72 -17.11 -24.86
N VAL A 847 -18.68 -17.94 -25.88
CA VAL A 847 -18.99 -17.62 -27.26
C VAL A 847 -20.25 -18.38 -27.60
N ASP A 848 -21.32 -17.67 -28.02
CA ASP A 848 -22.63 -18.25 -28.36
C ASP A 848 -23.22 -19.12 -27.23
N GLY A 849 -22.88 -18.80 -25.98
CA GLY A 849 -23.33 -19.51 -24.78
C GLY A 849 -22.41 -20.65 -24.33
N GLU A 850 -21.43 -21.06 -25.13
CA GLU A 850 -20.48 -22.10 -24.78
C GLU A 850 -19.19 -21.52 -24.22
N LYS A 851 -18.66 -22.12 -23.13
CA LYS A 851 -17.41 -21.68 -22.53
C LYS A 851 -16.23 -22.06 -23.45
N VAL A 852 -15.39 -21.08 -23.78
CA VAL A 852 -14.22 -21.25 -24.61
C VAL A 852 -12.92 -21.05 -23.82
N GLU A 853 -11.82 -21.55 -24.36
CA GLU A 853 -10.49 -21.32 -23.84
C GLU A 853 -10.05 -19.89 -24.17
N THR A 854 -9.44 -19.23 -23.18
CA THR A 854 -8.91 -17.88 -23.32
C THR A 854 -7.44 -17.92 -23.75
N ALA A 855 -7.03 -16.97 -24.59
CA ALA A 855 -5.65 -16.78 -24.99
C ALA A 855 -5.05 -15.59 -24.21
N SER A 856 -3.79 -15.71 -23.80
CA SER A 856 -3.03 -14.57 -23.31
C SER A 856 -2.34 -13.87 -24.46
N LEU A 857 -2.42 -12.54 -24.50
CA LEU A 857 -1.86 -11.69 -25.53
C LEU A 857 -0.84 -10.73 -24.92
N CYS A 858 0.04 -10.17 -25.75
CA CYS A 858 0.92 -9.07 -25.36
C CYS A 858 1.74 -9.40 -24.10
N ALA A 859 2.58 -10.45 -24.19
CA ALA A 859 3.41 -10.94 -23.07
C ALA A 859 2.59 -11.28 -21.80
N ASP A 860 1.49 -12.00 -21.97
CA ASP A 860 0.54 -12.44 -20.92
C ASP A 860 -0.16 -11.28 -20.18
N SER A 861 -0.25 -10.12 -20.83
CA SER A 861 -0.86 -8.94 -20.24
C SER A 861 -2.36 -8.80 -20.53
N LEU A 862 -2.81 -9.20 -21.72
CA LEU A 862 -4.17 -8.95 -22.19
C LEU A 862 -4.91 -10.24 -22.56
N LEU A 863 -6.23 -10.20 -22.43
CA LEU A 863 -7.13 -11.31 -22.73
C LEU A 863 -7.49 -11.36 -24.20
N GLY A 864 -7.37 -12.52 -24.81
CA GLY A 864 -7.82 -12.80 -26.17
C GLY A 864 -8.71 -14.02 -26.27
N VAL A 865 -9.41 -14.14 -27.41
CA VAL A 865 -10.28 -15.26 -27.72
C VAL A 865 -10.16 -15.63 -29.20
N VAL A 866 -9.93 -16.90 -29.51
CA VAL A 866 -9.90 -17.37 -30.89
C VAL A 866 -11.35 -17.48 -31.41
N LEU A 867 -11.63 -16.83 -32.53
CA LEU A 867 -12.95 -16.84 -33.15
C LEU A 867 -12.88 -17.30 -34.59
N ASN A 868 -13.88 -18.06 -35.01
CA ASN A 868 -14.11 -18.43 -36.41
C ASN A 868 -14.91 -17.34 -37.12
N LYS A 869 -14.90 -17.38 -38.44
CA LYS A 869 -15.76 -16.52 -39.25
C LYS A 869 -17.24 -16.74 -38.90
N GLY A 870 -17.98 -15.66 -38.70
CA GLY A 870 -19.39 -15.68 -38.37
C GLY A 870 -19.80 -14.54 -37.44
N HIS A 871 -21.09 -14.53 -37.11
CA HIS A 871 -21.63 -13.64 -36.09
C HIS A 871 -21.56 -14.35 -34.73
N HIS A 872 -21.03 -13.70 -33.72
CA HIS A 872 -20.87 -14.29 -32.38
C HIS A 872 -21.37 -13.36 -31.29
N GLN A 873 -21.98 -13.96 -30.26
CA GLN A 873 -22.29 -13.34 -29.01
C GLN A 873 -21.21 -13.69 -27.98
N ILE A 874 -20.58 -12.69 -27.43
CA ILE A 874 -19.46 -12.86 -26.48
C ILE A 874 -19.89 -12.42 -25.10
N THR A 875 -19.61 -13.26 -24.09
CA THR A 875 -19.79 -12.91 -22.67
C THR A 875 -18.50 -13.16 -21.92
N PHE A 876 -17.97 -12.12 -21.31
CA PHE A 876 -16.87 -12.18 -20.34
C PHE A 876 -17.45 -12.17 -18.94
N SER A 877 -17.04 -13.10 -18.08
CA SER A 877 -17.50 -13.20 -16.69
C SER A 877 -16.31 -13.43 -15.77
N TYR A 878 -16.16 -12.62 -14.73
CA TYR A 878 -15.05 -12.68 -13.80
C TYR A 878 -15.46 -13.23 -12.43
N THR A 879 -14.68 -14.16 -11.92
CA THR A 879 -14.75 -14.64 -10.55
C THR A 879 -13.32 -14.75 -10.00
N PRO A 880 -12.97 -14.15 -8.85
CA PRO A 880 -11.60 -14.22 -8.34
C PRO A 880 -11.15 -15.66 -8.14
N GLU A 881 -9.92 -15.95 -8.57
CA GLU A 881 -9.33 -17.28 -8.37
C GLU A 881 -9.28 -17.62 -6.87
N GLY A 882 -9.66 -18.82 -6.50
CA GLY A 882 -9.70 -19.25 -5.10
C GLY A 882 -10.92 -18.77 -4.29
N PHE A 883 -11.82 -17.92 -4.85
CA PHE A 883 -12.96 -17.40 -4.10
C PHE A 883 -13.92 -18.48 -3.63
N VAL A 884 -14.34 -19.37 -4.52
CA VAL A 884 -15.31 -20.43 -4.19
C VAL A 884 -14.78 -21.39 -3.13
N PRO A 885 -13.58 -22.00 -3.27
CA PRO A 885 -13.03 -22.84 -2.21
C PRO A 885 -12.78 -22.08 -0.92
N GLY A 886 -12.37 -20.81 -0.98
CA GLY A 886 -12.22 -19.93 0.19
C GLY A 886 -13.54 -19.72 0.93
N LEU A 887 -14.62 -19.43 0.21
CA LEU A 887 -15.95 -19.27 0.78
C LEU A 887 -16.45 -20.55 1.47
N LEU A 888 -16.28 -21.70 0.82
CA LEU A 888 -16.67 -23.00 1.37
C LEU A 888 -15.91 -23.30 2.67
N LEU A 889 -14.60 -23.03 2.70
CA LEU A 889 -13.77 -23.21 3.91
C LEU A 889 -14.19 -22.23 5.02
N THR A 890 -14.52 -21.00 4.69
CA THR A 890 -15.02 -20.01 5.67
C THR A 890 -16.32 -20.48 6.29
N ILE A 891 -17.29 -20.91 5.47
CA ILE A 891 -18.59 -21.44 5.95
C ILE A 891 -18.34 -22.66 6.84
N LEU A 892 -17.53 -23.61 6.40
CA LEU A 892 -17.21 -24.81 7.19
C LEU A 892 -16.57 -24.45 8.52
N SER A 893 -15.64 -23.53 8.57
CA SER A 893 -14.94 -23.09 9.78
C SER A 893 -15.88 -22.40 10.77
N ILE A 894 -16.78 -21.55 10.27
CA ILE A 894 -17.81 -20.93 11.11
C ILE A 894 -18.76 -21.98 11.66
N LEU A 895 -19.21 -22.95 10.85
CA LEU A 895 -20.04 -24.06 11.31
C LEU A 895 -19.35 -24.90 12.38
N CYS A 896 -18.07 -25.22 12.20
CA CYS A 896 -17.26 -25.93 13.20
C CYS A 896 -17.19 -25.20 14.54
N LEU A 897 -17.11 -23.87 14.54
CA LEU A 897 -17.15 -23.06 15.76
C LEU A 897 -18.54 -22.99 16.41
N ALA A 898 -19.58 -22.98 15.59
CA ALA A 898 -20.97 -22.91 16.06
C ALA A 898 -21.43 -24.22 16.71
N LEU A 899 -20.92 -25.37 16.21
CA LEU A 899 -21.31 -26.67 16.72
C LEU A 899 -20.84 -26.87 18.19
N PRO A 900 -21.71 -27.38 19.06
CA PRO A 900 -21.35 -27.73 20.43
C PRO A 900 -20.58 -29.05 20.44
N TYR A 901 -19.28 -28.98 20.09
CA TYR A 901 -18.39 -30.15 19.96
C TYR A 901 -18.45 -31.10 21.21
N GLU A 902 -18.56 -30.51 22.40
CA GLU A 902 -18.69 -31.28 23.64
C GLU A 902 -19.96 -32.15 23.64
N LYS A 903 -21.09 -31.61 23.18
CA LYS A 903 -22.35 -32.38 23.09
C LYS A 903 -22.30 -33.46 22.00
N ILE A 904 -21.63 -33.18 20.90
CA ILE A 904 -21.45 -34.15 19.81
C ILE A 904 -20.57 -35.30 20.25
N MET A 905 -19.47 -34.99 20.92
CA MET A 905 -18.57 -36.04 21.46
C MET A 905 -19.22 -36.83 22.59
N GLU A 906 -20.04 -36.21 23.41
CA GLU A 906 -20.84 -36.89 24.42
C GLU A 906 -21.89 -37.83 23.77
N PHE A 907 -22.56 -37.38 22.73
CA PHE A 907 -23.49 -38.20 21.95
C PHE A 907 -22.82 -39.37 21.24
N ILE A 908 -21.64 -39.17 20.66
CA ILE A 908 -20.85 -40.25 20.03
C ILE A 908 -20.33 -41.25 21.09
N ARG A 909 -19.91 -40.77 22.27
CA ARG A 909 -19.51 -41.64 23.39
C ARG A 909 -20.66 -42.45 23.98
N LYS A 910 -21.89 -41.92 23.97
CA LYS A 910 -23.08 -42.64 24.42
C LYS A 910 -23.57 -43.67 23.39
N LYS A 911 -23.15 -43.58 22.14
CA LYS A 911 -23.48 -44.53 21.06
C LYS A 911 -22.42 -45.60 20.85
N LYS A 912 -21.23 -45.45 21.39
CA LYS A 912 -20.22 -46.52 21.58
C LYS A 912 -20.34 -47.15 22.97
#